data_3d91539b3b19eb8a1e6c8c15a58c4e6e
#
_entry.id   3d91539b3b19eb8a1e6c8c15a58c4e6e
#
_cell.length_a   1.000
_cell.length_b   1.000
_cell.length_c   1.000
_cell.angle_alpha   90.00
_cell.angle_beta   90.00
_cell.angle_gamma   90.00
#
_symmetry.space_group_name_H-M   'P 1'
#
loop_
_entity.id
_entity.type
_entity.pdbx_description
1 polymer ?
#
loop_
_entity_poly.entity_id
_entity_poly.type
_entity_poly.pdbx_seq_one_letter_code
_entity_poly.pdbx_strand_id
1 'polypeptide(L)'
;MKELAEGSLRHAWLCVAILLPGMRTAADAIRVDAAIEHLTNAIRPTEALGAGVDRLPYGAADKLFTPETLERVLSAGWQTVTYRQNTELHAEAWHWNPRGAWSGPGERGYFIGEASPGAEPIIHSYGYPLPRRGVTRDDGTDTIGYSRLTDGDGRTFWKSNPYLTQAFTGEDDSAHPQWVILDLASKQKLNAIRIDWAAPYASEYVVQFWTGEDPIKKPAAGSWQRFAHGAVRDGHGGSETLRLAELPVEAQFVRILMTRSSNTCVAGSHGDRRDCMGFAIGEVALGTVGEGGRLHDLIRHTPDQDQTATYCSSIDPWHESGDLDEKAGEQVGFDRFFSSGITRGLPAMIPIAMLYSTPQDAVAQLAYLKRRGYPISYIEMGEEPDGHYTVPEDYAALYLQFAAALHRLDPALKLGGPIFTGQNEDIQTWPDAHGNTSWTGRFIDYLRSHAGLKELAFFSFEHYPIDPGKIAWSSLYDEARLVTHIMQVWREDGVPPEVPLFITESNISSQHSEAYMDLWGGLWLADYVGAFLAGGGNAVYYFHYLPAAFAPGHNGSPGTFNFFSAGSDLKIHQPLSQYFASRLINLEWLQPGNGTHRLFAATADLRDGAGHALISAYPVLRPDGSWALLIINKDQENAHAVSIRFEDPVRHRSGAFAGQVTSIVFGKAEYQWHPDRDGGSADPDGPPKTAMVEARSATSFSLPAASITVLRGSVAMSTR
;
A
#
# COMPACT_ATOMS: atom_id res chain seq x y z
N MET A 1 21.56 47.48 57.01
CA MET A 1 22.31 47.89 58.24
C MET A 1 23.21 46.72 58.60
N LYS A 2 24.50 47.08 58.60
CA LYS A 2 25.62 46.45 59.30
C LYS A 2 25.95 45.00 58.91
N GLU A 3 27.02 44.78 58.16
CA GLU A 3 28.45 44.97 58.38
C GLU A 3 29.06 43.92 59.29
N LEU A 4 30.15 43.37 58.73
CA LEU A 4 31.47 42.99 59.30
C LEU A 4 31.57 41.54 59.84
N ALA A 5 32.62 40.78 59.74
CA ALA A 5 33.93 40.95 59.10
C ALA A 5 34.67 39.59 59.06
N GLU A 6 35.58 39.49 58.13
CA GLU A 6 36.89 38.82 58.12
C GLU A 6 37.25 37.67 59.08
N GLY A 7 37.82 36.61 58.46
CA GLY A 7 38.62 35.58 59.14
C GLY A 7 39.31 34.64 58.18
N SER A 8 40.43 35.02 57.66
CA SER A 8 41.36 34.24 56.83
C SER A 8 41.98 33.09 57.61
N LEU A 9 41.86 31.84 57.07
CA LEU A 9 42.80 30.76 57.40
C LEU A 9 43.13 29.94 56.16
N ARG A 10 44.34 30.08 55.68
CA ARG A 10 44.92 29.26 54.60
C ARG A 10 45.19 27.84 55.13
N HIS A 11 44.57 26.84 54.57
CA HIS A 11 45.01 25.45 54.65
C HIS A 11 45.32 24.94 53.25
N ALA A 12 46.59 24.68 52.98
CA ALA A 12 47.06 23.99 51.78
C ALA A 12 46.65 22.54 51.87
N TRP A 13 45.80 22.14 50.97
CA TRP A 13 45.53 20.75 50.72
C TRP A 13 46.36 20.22 49.54
N LEU A 14 47.22 19.26 49.86
CA LEU A 14 48.02 18.49 48.94
C LEU A 14 47.04 17.59 48.12
N CYS A 15 46.78 17.92 46.85
CA CYS A 15 46.05 17.02 45.96
C CYS A 15 46.97 15.87 45.56
N VAL A 16 46.78 14.71 46.18
CA VAL A 16 47.30 13.44 45.68
C VAL A 16 46.38 13.03 44.53
N ALA A 17 46.83 13.22 43.29
CA ALA A 17 46.19 12.67 42.11
C ALA A 17 46.36 11.14 42.14
N ILE A 18 45.33 10.42 42.60
CA ILE A 18 45.22 8.98 42.40
C ILE A 18 44.87 8.78 40.91
N LEU A 19 45.87 8.40 40.13
CA LEU A 19 45.67 7.86 38.79
C LEU A 19 44.91 6.54 38.94
N LEU A 20 43.57 6.57 38.87
CA LEU A 20 42.77 5.39 38.63
C LEU A 20 43.14 4.85 37.24
N PRO A 21 43.53 3.59 37.10
CA PRO A 21 43.68 2.99 35.78
C PRO A 21 42.33 3.11 35.09
N GLY A 22 42.31 3.77 33.91
CA GLY A 22 41.09 3.91 33.11
C GLY A 22 40.44 2.56 32.92
N MET A 23 39.27 2.37 33.53
CA MET A 23 38.37 1.31 33.16
C MET A 23 38.07 1.51 31.66
N ARG A 24 38.67 0.69 30.80
CA ARG A 24 38.20 0.55 29.44
C ARG A 24 36.78 0.04 29.56
N THR A 25 35.79 0.89 29.39
CA THR A 25 34.43 0.47 29.14
C THR A 25 34.52 -0.51 27.99
N ALA A 26 34.01 -1.73 28.19
CA ALA A 26 33.93 -2.70 27.11
C ALA A 26 33.13 -2.02 25.97
N ALA A 27 33.67 -2.02 24.76
CA ALA A 27 32.95 -1.47 23.63
C ALA A 27 31.62 -2.23 23.51
N ASP A 28 30.55 -1.50 23.24
CA ASP A 28 29.24 -2.11 22.99
C ASP A 28 29.37 -3.18 21.92
N ALA A 29 28.60 -4.26 22.05
CA ALA A 29 28.75 -5.43 21.17
C ALA A 29 27.52 -5.63 20.29
N ILE A 30 27.78 -5.82 18.98
CA ILE A 30 26.82 -6.43 18.07
C ILE A 30 27.17 -7.93 17.99
N ARG A 31 26.21 -8.79 18.33
CA ARG A 31 26.36 -10.24 18.26
C ARG A 31 25.55 -10.78 17.13
N VAL A 32 26.19 -11.50 16.22
CA VAL A 32 25.60 -12.15 15.05
C VAL A 32 25.49 -13.65 15.35
N ASP A 33 24.29 -14.20 15.29
CA ASP A 33 24.11 -15.64 15.28
C ASP A 33 24.47 -16.19 13.91
N ALA A 34 25.63 -16.79 13.79
CA ALA A 34 26.19 -17.25 12.51
C ALA A 34 25.96 -18.77 12.27
N ALA A 35 25.13 -19.44 13.11
CA ALA A 35 24.77 -20.83 12.88
C ALA A 35 23.85 -20.96 11.65
N ILE A 36 24.21 -21.79 10.71
CA ILE A 36 23.41 -21.98 9.48
C ILE A 36 22.03 -22.59 9.76
N GLU A 37 21.89 -23.30 10.86
CA GLU A 37 20.64 -23.84 11.35
C GLU A 37 19.67 -22.77 11.87
N HIS A 38 20.18 -21.59 12.18
CA HIS A 38 19.41 -20.43 12.66
C HIS A 38 19.21 -19.38 11.56
N LEU A 39 19.34 -19.80 10.30
CA LEU A 39 19.06 -18.94 9.16
C LEU A 39 17.66 -18.32 9.27
N THR A 40 17.58 -17.00 9.23
CA THR A 40 16.30 -16.29 9.32
C THR A 40 15.63 -16.15 7.98
N ASN A 41 16.41 -15.97 6.89
CA ASN A 41 15.88 -15.85 5.53
C ASN A 41 16.96 -16.13 4.47
N ALA A 42 16.50 -16.45 3.25
CA ALA A 42 17.37 -16.58 2.08
C ALA A 42 16.71 -15.89 0.87
N ILE A 43 17.38 -14.92 0.29
CA ILE A 43 16.84 -14.08 -0.80
C ILE A 43 17.78 -14.03 -1.99
N ARG A 44 17.20 -13.67 -3.15
CA ARG A 44 17.93 -13.29 -4.37
C ARG A 44 17.57 -11.84 -4.71
N PRO A 45 18.54 -10.92 -4.85
CA PRO A 45 18.23 -9.52 -5.11
C PRO A 45 17.33 -9.27 -6.32
N THR A 46 17.49 -10.06 -7.39
CA THR A 46 16.65 -9.97 -8.60
C THR A 46 15.18 -10.35 -8.38
N GLU A 47 14.85 -10.97 -7.26
CA GLU A 47 13.47 -11.37 -6.89
C GLU A 47 12.95 -10.56 -5.69
N ALA A 48 13.85 -10.14 -4.80
CA ALA A 48 13.49 -9.56 -3.51
C ALA A 48 13.55 -8.03 -3.46
N LEU A 49 14.28 -7.37 -4.38
CA LEU A 49 14.50 -5.93 -4.34
C LEU A 49 13.93 -5.28 -5.59
N GLY A 50 12.75 -4.72 -5.47
CA GLY A 50 12.03 -4.09 -6.56
C GLY A 50 11.75 -2.61 -6.35
N ALA A 51 11.15 -1.99 -7.37
CA ALA A 51 10.61 -0.64 -7.29
C ALA A 51 9.33 -0.52 -8.11
N GLY A 52 8.44 0.39 -7.72
CA GLY A 52 7.15 0.60 -8.35
C GLY A 52 7.16 1.70 -9.40
N VAL A 53 6.61 1.43 -10.57
CA VAL A 53 6.22 2.44 -11.57
C VAL A 53 4.71 2.58 -11.51
N ASP A 54 4.25 3.73 -11.09
CA ASP A 54 2.85 4.01 -10.85
C ASP A 54 2.29 5.05 -11.83
N ARG A 55 1.01 5.41 -11.64
CA ARG A 55 0.32 6.45 -12.39
C ARG A 55 1.13 7.75 -12.42
N LEU A 56 1.14 8.38 -13.58
CA LEU A 56 1.90 9.59 -13.84
C LEU A 56 0.95 10.76 -14.14
N PRO A 57 1.35 11.99 -13.87
CA PRO A 57 0.66 13.15 -14.40
C PRO A 57 0.62 13.12 -15.92
N TYR A 58 -0.44 13.65 -16.52
CA TYR A 58 -0.58 13.71 -17.97
C TYR A 58 0.62 14.38 -18.65
N GLY A 59 1.14 13.75 -19.71
CA GLY A 59 2.33 14.19 -20.43
C GLY A 59 3.66 13.92 -19.71
N ALA A 60 3.65 13.17 -18.61
CA ALA A 60 4.87 12.84 -17.85
C ALA A 60 5.62 11.63 -18.42
N ALA A 61 4.93 10.65 -19.02
CA ALA A 61 5.57 9.46 -19.54
C ALA A 61 6.67 9.78 -20.57
N ASP A 62 6.44 10.74 -21.46
CA ASP A 62 7.41 11.19 -22.46
C ASP A 62 8.64 11.87 -21.85
N LYS A 63 8.47 12.56 -20.72
CA LYS A 63 9.55 13.27 -20.03
C LYS A 63 10.40 12.34 -19.16
N LEU A 64 9.77 11.32 -18.57
CA LEU A 64 10.40 10.43 -17.60
C LEU A 64 11.06 9.20 -18.25
N PHE A 65 10.46 8.64 -19.31
CA PHE A 65 11.03 7.49 -20.01
C PHE A 65 12.11 7.89 -21.03
N THR A 66 13.09 8.67 -20.57
CA THR A 66 14.27 9.07 -21.33
C THR A 66 15.49 8.27 -20.86
N PRO A 67 16.49 8.02 -21.74
CA PRO A 67 17.72 7.32 -21.34
C PRO A 67 18.40 7.95 -20.13
N GLU A 68 18.46 9.28 -20.05
CA GLU A 68 19.10 10.02 -18.96
C GLU A 68 18.38 9.77 -17.61
N THR A 69 17.06 9.92 -17.57
CA THR A 69 16.28 9.68 -16.35
C THR A 69 16.38 8.22 -15.92
N LEU A 70 16.26 7.27 -16.87
CA LEU A 70 16.31 5.85 -16.56
C LEU A 70 17.69 5.42 -16.05
N GLU A 71 18.78 5.91 -16.62
CA GLU A 71 20.12 5.65 -16.11
C GLU A 71 20.26 6.08 -14.65
N ARG A 72 19.75 7.27 -14.32
CA ARG A 72 19.82 7.79 -12.95
C ARG A 72 18.98 6.96 -11.98
N VAL A 73 17.70 6.66 -12.28
CA VAL A 73 16.87 5.87 -11.37
C VAL A 73 17.41 4.43 -11.21
N LEU A 74 17.86 3.82 -12.28
CA LEU A 74 18.47 2.48 -12.26
C LEU A 74 19.75 2.44 -11.42
N SER A 75 20.48 3.54 -11.29
CA SER A 75 21.71 3.62 -10.48
C SER A 75 21.48 3.46 -8.97
N ALA A 76 20.22 3.56 -8.49
CA ALA A 76 19.84 3.25 -7.11
C ALA A 76 19.96 1.75 -6.77
N GLY A 77 20.03 0.89 -7.80
CA GLY A 77 20.32 -0.54 -7.65
C GLY A 77 19.13 -1.46 -7.48
N TRP A 78 17.89 -0.95 -7.44
CA TRP A 78 16.69 -1.78 -7.45
C TRP A 78 16.62 -2.64 -8.70
N GLN A 79 16.14 -3.87 -8.59
CA GLN A 79 16.25 -4.90 -9.62
C GLN A 79 14.97 -5.09 -10.41
N THR A 80 13.99 -5.79 -9.83
CA THR A 80 12.70 -6.04 -10.48
C THR A 80 11.80 -4.80 -10.39
N VAL A 81 10.75 -4.77 -11.21
CA VAL A 81 9.82 -3.63 -11.23
C VAL A 81 8.39 -4.15 -11.13
N THR A 82 7.56 -3.49 -10.33
CA THR A 82 6.11 -3.61 -10.43
C THR A 82 5.57 -2.47 -11.29
N TYR A 83 4.74 -2.83 -12.28
CA TYR A 83 4.02 -1.87 -13.10
C TYR A 83 2.65 -1.65 -12.45
N ARG A 84 2.54 -0.60 -11.63
CA ARG A 84 1.34 -0.33 -10.85
C ARG A 84 0.34 0.52 -11.65
N GLN A 85 -0.92 0.15 -11.52
CA GLN A 85 -2.04 0.90 -12.06
C GLN A 85 -3.01 1.14 -10.91
N ASN A 86 -3.08 2.35 -10.39
CA ASN A 86 -3.97 2.74 -9.28
C ASN A 86 -5.45 2.74 -9.73
N THR A 87 -5.95 1.59 -10.10
CA THR A 87 -7.27 1.45 -10.71
C THR A 87 -8.39 1.44 -9.71
N GLU A 88 -8.13 1.04 -8.47
CA GLU A 88 -9.14 0.96 -7.42
C GLU A 88 -9.21 2.24 -6.57
N LEU A 89 -8.10 2.93 -6.34
CA LEU A 89 -8.04 4.11 -5.47
C LEU A 89 -8.93 5.27 -5.91
N HIS A 90 -9.13 5.42 -7.22
CA HIS A 90 -9.81 6.59 -7.79
C HIS A 90 -11.09 6.24 -8.54
N ALA A 91 -11.67 5.06 -8.31
CA ALA A 91 -12.83 4.60 -9.07
C ALA A 91 -12.63 4.77 -10.59
N GLU A 92 -11.47 4.38 -11.08
CA GLU A 92 -11.08 4.47 -12.49
C GLU A 92 -11.13 3.10 -13.14
N ALA A 93 -11.64 3.05 -14.37
CA ALA A 93 -11.40 1.93 -15.27
C ALA A 93 -10.10 2.21 -16.03
N TRP A 94 -9.04 1.45 -15.76
CA TRP A 94 -7.77 1.65 -16.44
C TRP A 94 -7.72 0.89 -17.76
N HIS A 95 -7.59 1.61 -18.87
CA HIS A 95 -7.46 1.02 -20.18
C HIS A 95 -5.99 0.84 -20.57
N TRP A 96 -5.46 -0.35 -20.33
CA TRP A 96 -4.09 -0.71 -20.72
C TRP A 96 -3.86 -0.62 -22.24
N ASN A 97 -4.92 -0.82 -23.05
CA ASN A 97 -4.93 -0.58 -24.50
C ASN A 97 -5.99 0.46 -24.84
N PRO A 98 -5.62 1.72 -25.13
CA PRO A 98 -6.59 2.78 -25.42
C PRO A 98 -7.43 2.54 -26.68
N ARG A 99 -7.10 1.53 -27.49
CA ARG A 99 -7.80 1.11 -28.71
C ARG A 99 -8.47 -0.25 -28.57
N GLY A 100 -8.84 -0.63 -27.37
CA GLY A 100 -9.53 -1.88 -27.10
C GLY A 100 -10.98 -1.90 -27.59
N ALA A 101 -11.60 -3.07 -27.51
CA ALA A 101 -12.98 -3.29 -27.91
C ALA A 101 -13.96 -3.06 -26.75
N TRP A 102 -15.23 -2.81 -27.11
CA TRP A 102 -16.32 -2.65 -26.17
C TRP A 102 -17.40 -3.72 -26.42
N SER A 103 -18.07 -4.15 -25.36
CA SER A 103 -19.13 -5.15 -25.47
C SER A 103 -20.40 -4.67 -26.16
N GLY A 104 -20.61 -3.35 -26.20
CA GLY A 104 -21.76 -2.71 -26.84
C GLY A 104 -21.38 -1.80 -28.01
N PRO A 105 -22.37 -1.37 -28.82
CA PRO A 105 -22.14 -0.42 -29.91
C PRO A 105 -21.87 0.99 -29.40
N GLY A 106 -21.16 1.80 -30.18
CA GLY A 106 -20.87 3.20 -29.85
C GLY A 106 -19.85 3.35 -28.74
N GLU A 107 -18.90 2.43 -28.65
CA GLU A 107 -17.79 2.46 -27.70
C GLU A 107 -18.27 2.60 -26.24
N ARG A 108 -19.18 1.72 -25.84
CA ARG A 108 -19.74 1.68 -24.49
C ARG A 108 -20.04 0.24 -24.06
N GLY A 109 -20.20 0.05 -22.76
CA GLY A 109 -20.46 -1.26 -22.17
C GLY A 109 -19.30 -1.72 -21.32
N TYR A 110 -18.95 -2.98 -21.41
CA TYR A 110 -17.80 -3.55 -20.71
C TYR A 110 -16.60 -3.54 -21.65
N PHE A 111 -15.54 -2.89 -21.20
CA PHE A 111 -14.34 -2.72 -22.01
C PHE A 111 -13.52 -4.03 -22.05
N ILE A 112 -12.94 -4.32 -23.20
CA ILE A 112 -12.00 -5.40 -23.43
C ILE A 112 -10.81 -4.82 -24.20
N GLY A 113 -9.65 -4.81 -23.56
CA GLY A 113 -8.43 -4.25 -24.14
C GLY A 113 -7.79 -5.12 -25.22
N GLU A 114 -8.57 -5.91 -25.98
CA GLU A 114 -8.05 -6.82 -26.99
C GLU A 114 -7.26 -6.06 -28.06
N ALA A 115 -6.06 -6.56 -28.35
CA ALA A 115 -5.22 -6.05 -29.43
C ALA A 115 -5.05 -7.11 -30.51
N SER A 116 -5.30 -6.74 -31.77
CA SER A 116 -5.07 -7.62 -32.91
C SER A 116 -3.59 -7.97 -33.08
N PRO A 117 -3.24 -9.15 -33.55
CA PRO A 117 -1.88 -9.47 -33.94
C PRO A 117 -1.34 -8.44 -34.93
N GLY A 118 -0.17 -7.89 -34.69
CA GLY A 118 0.46 -6.85 -35.52
C GLY A 118 -0.05 -5.43 -35.25
N ALA A 119 -0.83 -5.21 -34.20
CA ALA A 119 -1.20 -3.87 -33.75
C ALA A 119 0.05 -3.01 -33.46
N GLU A 120 -0.10 -1.71 -33.63
CA GLU A 120 0.96 -0.75 -33.26
C GLU A 120 1.31 -0.87 -31.77
N PRO A 121 2.57 -0.58 -31.41
CA PRO A 121 2.99 -0.60 -30.02
C PRO A 121 2.11 0.27 -29.12
N ILE A 122 1.85 -0.20 -27.90
CA ILE A 122 1.14 0.54 -26.87
C ILE A 122 2.18 1.35 -26.08
N ILE A 123 2.20 2.65 -26.31
CA ILE A 123 3.16 3.60 -25.76
C ILE A 123 2.61 4.31 -24.52
N HIS A 124 1.32 4.57 -24.51
CA HIS A 124 0.57 5.19 -23.40
C HIS A 124 -0.66 4.35 -23.06
N SER A 125 -1.08 4.41 -21.81
CA SER A 125 -2.39 3.94 -21.33
C SER A 125 -3.00 5.01 -20.42
N TYR A 126 -4.32 4.99 -20.24
CA TYR A 126 -5.04 6.05 -19.56
C TYR A 126 -6.07 5.48 -18.58
N GLY A 127 -6.34 6.24 -17.51
CA GLY A 127 -7.46 6.04 -16.62
C GLY A 127 -8.73 6.66 -17.19
N TYR A 128 -9.84 5.97 -17.04
CA TYR A 128 -11.17 6.48 -17.34
C TYR A 128 -11.89 6.68 -16.00
N PRO A 129 -12.07 7.91 -15.53
CA PRO A 129 -12.89 8.15 -14.37
C PRO A 129 -14.24 7.50 -14.56
N LEU A 130 -14.61 6.59 -13.66
CA LEU A 130 -15.94 6.01 -13.72
C LEU A 130 -16.96 7.11 -13.43
N PRO A 131 -18.00 7.24 -14.25
CA PRO A 131 -19.10 8.13 -13.92
C PRO A 131 -19.65 7.70 -12.55
N ARG A 132 -19.83 8.63 -11.65
CA ARG A 132 -20.23 8.41 -10.29
C ARG A 132 -21.36 7.45 -10.13
N ARG A 133 -21.08 6.37 -9.46
CA ARG A 133 -21.99 5.29 -9.25
C ARG A 133 -22.15 4.97 -7.77
N GLY A 134 -22.41 5.99 -6.98
CA GLY A 134 -22.83 5.81 -5.62
C GLY A 134 -21.87 6.23 -4.51
N VAL A 135 -20.62 6.59 -4.81
CA VAL A 135 -19.68 7.05 -3.78
C VAL A 135 -19.39 8.53 -3.93
N THR A 136 -19.64 9.29 -2.89
CA THR A 136 -19.06 10.62 -2.70
C THR A 136 -18.00 10.51 -1.62
N ARG A 137 -16.77 10.88 -1.89
CA ARG A 137 -15.77 11.10 -0.86
C ARG A 137 -15.82 12.55 -0.41
N ASP A 138 -15.84 12.73 0.90
CA ASP A 138 -15.81 14.03 1.56
C ASP A 138 -14.49 14.23 2.31
N ASP A 139 -13.38 13.73 1.76
CA ASP A 139 -12.06 13.91 2.36
C ASP A 139 -11.31 15.13 1.83
N GLY A 140 -11.92 15.85 0.88
CA GLY A 140 -11.38 17.11 0.32
C GLY A 140 -10.17 16.92 -0.59
N THR A 141 -9.71 15.70 -0.85
CA THR A 141 -8.50 15.45 -1.61
C THR A 141 -8.77 15.00 -3.04
N ASP A 142 -9.84 14.20 -3.27
CA ASP A 142 -10.17 13.74 -4.62
C ASP A 142 -11.67 13.62 -4.83
N THR A 143 -12.20 14.49 -5.66
CA THR A 143 -13.57 14.36 -6.13
C THR A 143 -13.66 13.23 -7.15
N ILE A 144 -13.89 12.02 -6.66
CA ILE A 144 -14.05 10.87 -7.52
C ILE A 144 -15.42 10.84 -8.19
N GLY A 145 -15.99 11.87 -8.41
CA GLY A 145 -17.24 11.93 -9.02
C GLY A 145 -18.42 12.06 -8.03
N TYR A 146 -19.72 12.26 -8.46
CA TYR A 146 -20.92 12.46 -7.65
C TYR A 146 -21.82 11.24 -7.69
N SER A 147 -22.51 10.95 -6.60
CA SER A 147 -23.43 9.82 -6.56
C SER A 147 -24.58 10.01 -7.56
N ARG A 148 -24.94 8.96 -8.26
CA ARG A 148 -26.14 8.92 -9.11
C ARG A 148 -27.40 8.63 -8.32
N LEU A 149 -27.28 8.34 -7.03
CA LEU A 149 -28.40 8.11 -6.13
C LEU A 149 -29.07 9.39 -5.66
N THR A 150 -28.36 10.53 -5.80
CA THR A 150 -28.76 11.82 -5.25
C THR A 150 -28.40 12.99 -6.16
N ASP A 151 -28.22 12.75 -7.48
CA ASP A 151 -27.84 13.79 -8.44
C ASP A 151 -29.03 14.59 -9.01
N GLY A 152 -30.26 14.15 -8.76
CA GLY A 152 -31.47 14.79 -9.24
C GLY A 152 -31.76 14.52 -10.72
N ASP A 153 -31.04 13.62 -11.39
CA ASP A 153 -31.27 13.25 -12.77
C ASP A 153 -31.88 11.84 -12.89
N GLY A 154 -33.18 11.73 -13.07
CA GLY A 154 -33.87 10.44 -13.22
C GLY A 154 -33.48 9.61 -14.46
N ARG A 155 -32.50 10.04 -15.26
CA ARG A 155 -31.94 9.28 -16.38
C ARG A 155 -30.67 8.53 -15.98
N THR A 156 -30.06 8.90 -14.88
CA THR A 156 -28.88 8.24 -14.31
C THR A 156 -29.29 7.20 -13.28
N PHE A 157 -28.41 6.29 -12.95
CA PHE A 157 -28.62 5.31 -11.91
C PHE A 157 -27.30 4.70 -11.42
N TRP A 158 -27.27 4.27 -10.16
CA TRP A 158 -26.26 3.37 -9.67
C TRP A 158 -26.63 1.93 -10.04
N LYS A 159 -25.62 1.11 -10.34
CA LYS A 159 -25.79 -0.33 -10.52
C LYS A 159 -24.65 -1.10 -9.84
N SER A 160 -24.98 -2.20 -9.17
CA SER A 160 -24.01 -3.08 -8.53
C SER A 160 -23.22 -3.90 -9.54
N ASN A 161 -22.07 -4.43 -9.13
CA ASN A 161 -21.23 -5.28 -9.97
C ASN A 161 -21.96 -6.59 -10.33
N PRO A 162 -22.22 -6.90 -11.62
CA PRO A 162 -22.93 -8.11 -12.05
C PRO A 162 -22.17 -9.40 -11.75
N TYR A 163 -20.86 -9.35 -11.57
CA TYR A 163 -20.02 -10.49 -11.24
C TYR A 163 -20.21 -11.01 -9.81
N LEU A 164 -20.95 -10.29 -8.96
CA LEU A 164 -21.32 -10.68 -7.60
C LEU A 164 -22.71 -11.38 -7.54
N THR A 165 -23.26 -11.76 -8.66
CA THR A 165 -24.55 -12.50 -8.71
C THR A 165 -24.32 -14.00 -8.83
N GLN A 166 -25.35 -14.79 -8.48
CA GLN A 166 -25.35 -16.24 -8.57
C GLN A 166 -24.87 -16.78 -9.93
N ALA A 167 -25.14 -16.05 -11.00
CA ALA A 167 -24.75 -16.47 -12.36
C ALA A 167 -23.21 -16.52 -12.56
N PHE A 168 -22.45 -15.84 -11.73
CA PHE A 168 -20.99 -15.78 -11.79
C PHE A 168 -20.32 -16.38 -10.56
N THR A 169 -20.86 -16.16 -9.36
CA THR A 169 -20.32 -16.72 -8.12
C THR A 169 -20.68 -18.20 -7.94
N GLY A 170 -21.83 -18.62 -8.45
CA GLY A 170 -22.43 -19.92 -8.19
C GLY A 170 -23.19 -19.99 -6.86
N GLU A 171 -23.15 -18.95 -6.04
CA GLU A 171 -23.81 -18.81 -4.75
C GLU A 171 -25.12 -18.02 -4.89
N ASP A 172 -26.08 -18.24 -3.99
CA ASP A 172 -27.31 -17.45 -3.94
C ASP A 172 -26.98 -15.96 -3.74
N ASP A 173 -27.72 -15.05 -4.41
CA ASP A 173 -27.48 -13.60 -4.32
C ASP A 173 -27.49 -13.07 -2.87
N SER A 174 -28.17 -13.76 -1.94
CA SER A 174 -28.16 -13.41 -0.51
C SER A 174 -26.84 -13.70 0.20
N ALA A 175 -25.94 -14.47 -0.39
CA ALA A 175 -24.57 -14.64 0.10
C ALA A 175 -23.68 -13.43 -0.24
N HIS A 176 -24.01 -12.70 -1.29
CA HIS A 176 -23.34 -11.48 -1.75
C HIS A 176 -24.30 -10.27 -1.77
N PRO A 177 -24.92 -9.91 -0.63
CA PRO A 177 -25.92 -8.86 -0.60
C PRO A 177 -25.30 -7.51 -0.94
N GLN A 178 -25.91 -6.82 -1.90
CA GLN A 178 -25.42 -5.50 -2.28
C GLN A 178 -26.14 -4.41 -1.50
N TRP A 179 -25.49 -3.30 -1.28
CA TRP A 179 -26.06 -2.24 -0.46
C TRP A 179 -25.65 -0.85 -0.93
N VAL A 180 -26.49 0.12 -0.58
CA VAL A 180 -26.17 1.55 -0.63
C VAL A 180 -26.47 2.19 0.73
N ILE A 181 -25.65 3.17 1.13
CA ILE A 181 -25.81 3.93 2.36
C ILE A 181 -25.99 5.40 2.02
N LEU A 182 -26.88 6.07 2.75
CA LEU A 182 -27.09 7.51 2.74
C LEU A 182 -26.57 8.07 4.05
N ASP A 183 -25.73 9.10 4.01
CA ASP A 183 -25.27 9.86 5.17
C ASP A 183 -25.93 11.23 5.22
N LEU A 184 -26.78 11.45 6.20
CA LEU A 184 -27.47 12.72 6.41
C LEU A 184 -26.62 13.77 7.15
N ALA A 185 -25.33 13.50 7.35
CA ALA A 185 -24.35 14.31 8.07
C ALA A 185 -24.68 14.54 9.56
N SER A 186 -25.91 14.30 9.98
CA SER A 186 -26.35 14.38 11.37
C SER A 186 -27.63 13.54 11.59
N LYS A 187 -27.92 13.21 12.84
CA LYS A 187 -29.14 12.48 13.19
C LYS A 187 -30.37 13.28 12.81
N GLN A 188 -31.25 12.65 12.02
CA GLN A 188 -32.53 13.19 11.57
C GLN A 188 -33.67 12.25 11.96
N LYS A 189 -34.90 12.79 12.06
CA LYS A 189 -36.10 12.00 12.29
C LYS A 189 -36.61 11.42 10.99
N LEU A 190 -36.69 10.10 10.89
CA LEU A 190 -37.01 9.35 9.67
C LEU A 190 -38.13 8.35 9.91
N ASN A 191 -39.13 8.30 9.04
CA ASN A 191 -40.15 7.25 9.03
C ASN A 191 -40.57 6.81 7.64
N ALA A 192 -39.97 7.36 6.58
CA ALA A 192 -40.27 7.00 5.21
C ALA A 192 -39.08 7.17 4.27
N ILE A 193 -39.03 6.31 3.23
CA ILE A 193 -38.09 6.36 2.12
C ILE A 193 -38.85 6.20 0.81
N ARG A 194 -38.44 6.91 -0.24
CA ARG A 194 -38.82 6.62 -1.62
C ARG A 194 -37.59 6.13 -2.37
N ILE A 195 -37.73 5.03 -3.08
CA ILE A 195 -36.69 4.46 -3.92
C ILE A 195 -37.23 4.44 -5.34
N ASP A 196 -36.55 5.14 -6.23
CA ASP A 196 -36.82 5.15 -7.66
C ASP A 196 -35.90 4.09 -8.30
N TRP A 197 -36.43 2.88 -8.45
CA TRP A 197 -35.68 1.75 -8.97
C TRP A 197 -35.39 1.88 -10.47
N ALA A 198 -34.16 1.55 -10.88
CA ALA A 198 -33.82 1.24 -12.25
C ALA A 198 -33.88 -0.29 -12.48
N ALA A 199 -33.37 -0.77 -13.59
CA ALA A 199 -33.32 -2.21 -13.87
C ALA A 199 -31.86 -2.70 -13.83
N PRO A 200 -31.62 -3.89 -13.25
CA PRO A 200 -32.55 -4.73 -12.48
C PRO A 200 -32.82 -4.15 -11.08
N TYR A 201 -34.04 -4.25 -10.61
CA TYR A 201 -34.42 -3.79 -9.24
C TYR A 201 -34.30 -4.92 -8.21
N ALA A 202 -34.34 -4.58 -6.94
CA ALA A 202 -34.38 -5.57 -5.86
C ALA A 202 -35.82 -6.03 -5.61
N SER A 203 -36.09 -7.34 -5.76
CA SER A 203 -37.35 -7.97 -5.36
C SER A 203 -37.38 -8.31 -3.87
N GLU A 204 -36.21 -8.54 -3.25
CA GLU A 204 -36.09 -8.64 -1.79
C GLU A 204 -35.01 -7.68 -1.29
N TYR A 205 -35.36 -6.87 -0.29
CA TYR A 205 -34.44 -5.94 0.35
C TYR A 205 -34.87 -5.52 1.75
N VAL A 206 -33.94 -4.94 2.50
CA VAL A 206 -34.20 -4.41 3.87
C VAL A 206 -33.63 -3.01 3.99
N VAL A 207 -34.45 -2.08 4.48
CA VAL A 207 -34.02 -0.75 4.89
C VAL A 207 -33.63 -0.76 6.37
N GLN A 208 -32.42 -0.31 6.66
CA GLN A 208 -31.80 -0.35 8.00
C GLN A 208 -31.25 1.03 8.36
N PHE A 209 -31.08 1.26 9.65
CA PHE A 209 -30.39 2.43 10.18
C PHE A 209 -29.25 1.99 11.10
N TRP A 210 -28.24 2.83 11.21
CA TRP A 210 -27.08 2.52 12.03
C TRP A 210 -27.24 3.03 13.46
N THR A 211 -26.81 2.24 14.43
CA THR A 211 -26.69 2.61 15.84
C THR A 211 -25.26 2.39 16.30
N GLY A 212 -24.60 3.46 16.72
CA GLY A 212 -23.19 3.42 17.14
C GLY A 212 -22.43 4.66 16.65
N GLU A 213 -21.12 4.55 16.56
CA GLU A 213 -20.27 5.55 15.95
C GLU A 213 -20.42 5.54 14.41
N ASP A 214 -19.63 6.31 13.70
CA ASP A 214 -19.66 6.35 12.24
C ASP A 214 -19.41 4.95 11.63
N PRO A 215 -20.35 4.36 10.85
CA PRO A 215 -20.21 3.00 10.31
C PRO A 215 -19.11 2.88 9.25
N ILE A 216 -18.68 4.00 8.67
CA ILE A 216 -17.65 4.02 7.63
C ILE A 216 -16.25 4.09 8.25
N LYS A 217 -16.09 4.94 9.26
CA LYS A 217 -14.80 5.14 9.95
C LYS A 217 -14.54 4.14 11.07
N LYS A 218 -15.61 3.63 11.69
CA LYS A 218 -15.56 2.71 12.84
C LYS A 218 -16.60 1.59 12.70
N PRO A 219 -16.48 0.74 11.70
CA PRO A 219 -17.49 -0.25 11.37
C PRO A 219 -17.73 -1.28 12.48
N ALA A 220 -16.74 -1.55 13.34
CA ALA A 220 -16.89 -2.44 14.48
C ALA A 220 -17.59 -1.79 15.69
N ALA A 221 -17.83 -0.47 15.70
CA ALA A 221 -18.34 0.28 16.84
C ALA A 221 -19.86 0.53 16.79
N GLY A 222 -20.62 -0.38 16.20
CA GLY A 222 -22.07 -0.26 16.12
C GLY A 222 -22.73 -1.44 15.41
N SER A 223 -23.99 -1.25 15.02
CA SER A 223 -24.74 -2.29 14.29
C SER A 223 -25.87 -1.70 13.46
N TRP A 224 -26.20 -2.39 12.37
CA TRP A 224 -27.35 -2.08 11.54
C TRP A 224 -28.62 -2.63 12.18
N GLN A 225 -29.62 -1.76 12.35
CA GLN A 225 -30.94 -2.09 12.87
C GLN A 225 -31.97 -1.96 11.77
N ARG A 226 -32.86 -2.95 11.64
CA ARG A 226 -33.96 -2.89 10.67
C ARG A 226 -35.03 -1.93 11.16
N PHE A 227 -35.53 -1.06 10.27
CA PHE A 227 -36.81 -0.33 10.56
C PHE A 227 -37.98 -1.31 10.74
N ALA A 228 -38.96 -0.96 11.54
CA ALA A 228 -40.09 -1.84 11.88
C ALA A 228 -40.80 -2.38 10.62
N HIS A 229 -40.94 -1.56 9.58
CA HIS A 229 -41.57 -1.89 8.30
C HIS A 229 -40.55 -1.83 7.17
N GLY A 230 -39.25 -1.96 7.47
CA GLY A 230 -38.15 -1.83 6.48
C GLY A 230 -37.89 -3.07 5.61
N ALA A 231 -38.60 -4.19 5.77
CA ALA A 231 -38.38 -5.40 4.98
C ALA A 231 -39.41 -5.51 3.85
N VAL A 232 -38.92 -5.69 2.63
CA VAL A 232 -39.72 -5.95 1.42
C VAL A 232 -39.31 -7.29 0.84
N ARG A 233 -40.30 -8.14 0.49
CA ARG A 233 -40.10 -9.48 -0.06
C ARG A 233 -40.64 -9.66 -1.47
N ASP A 234 -41.50 -8.76 -1.93
CA ASP A 234 -42.12 -8.80 -3.26
C ASP A 234 -42.08 -7.39 -3.86
N GLY A 235 -40.87 -6.82 -4.01
CA GLY A 235 -40.67 -5.54 -4.68
C GLY A 235 -40.97 -5.62 -6.17
N HIS A 236 -41.54 -4.57 -6.72
CA HIS A 236 -42.01 -4.55 -8.14
C HIS A 236 -41.24 -3.56 -9.01
N GLY A 237 -40.26 -2.86 -8.45
CA GLY A 237 -39.54 -1.81 -9.18
C GLY A 237 -40.36 -0.52 -9.34
N GLY A 238 -39.89 0.36 -10.22
CA GLY A 238 -40.49 1.69 -10.40
C GLY A 238 -40.25 2.61 -9.19
N SER A 239 -41.12 3.59 -9.00
CA SER A 239 -41.03 4.51 -7.85
C SER A 239 -41.83 3.94 -6.68
N GLU A 240 -41.15 3.54 -5.61
CA GLU A 240 -41.76 2.93 -4.43
C GLU A 240 -41.54 3.81 -3.19
N THR A 241 -42.62 4.15 -2.51
CA THR A 241 -42.55 4.87 -1.22
C THR A 241 -42.96 3.94 -0.08
N LEU A 242 -42.03 3.71 0.84
CA LEU A 242 -42.20 2.87 2.01
C LEU A 242 -42.35 3.73 3.28
N ARG A 243 -43.36 3.41 4.08
CA ARG A 243 -43.40 3.86 5.46
C ARG A 243 -42.58 2.91 6.31
N LEU A 244 -41.42 3.40 6.82
CA LEU A 244 -40.45 2.60 7.54
C LEU A 244 -40.82 2.32 8.99
N ALA A 245 -41.55 3.25 9.63
CA ALA A 245 -42.00 3.15 11.02
C ALA A 245 -43.23 4.02 11.26
N GLU A 246 -44.03 3.66 12.27
CA GLU A 246 -45.19 4.48 12.70
C GLU A 246 -44.72 5.82 13.30
N LEU A 247 -43.75 5.77 14.18
CA LEU A 247 -43.10 6.95 14.75
C LEU A 247 -41.72 7.15 14.14
N PRO A 248 -41.30 8.40 13.92
CA PRO A 248 -39.96 8.67 13.39
C PRO A 248 -38.85 8.10 14.29
N VAL A 249 -37.87 7.47 13.68
CA VAL A 249 -36.64 6.99 14.27
C VAL A 249 -35.54 8.03 14.04
N GLU A 250 -34.71 8.30 15.02
CA GLU A 250 -33.55 9.19 14.86
C GLU A 250 -32.36 8.41 14.35
N ALA A 251 -31.87 8.73 13.14
CA ALA A 251 -30.68 8.14 12.54
C ALA A 251 -29.94 9.14 11.64
N GLN A 252 -28.65 8.94 11.46
CA GLN A 252 -27.83 9.66 10.51
C GLN A 252 -27.59 8.80 9.26
N PHE A 253 -27.22 7.53 9.44
CA PHE A 253 -26.92 6.62 8.34
C PHE A 253 -28.07 5.65 8.11
N VAL A 254 -28.48 5.53 6.85
CA VAL A 254 -29.53 4.59 6.40
C VAL A 254 -28.99 3.74 5.28
N ARG A 255 -29.18 2.42 5.38
CA ARG A 255 -28.74 1.43 4.39
C ARG A 255 -29.93 0.74 3.73
N ILE A 256 -29.87 0.59 2.41
CA ILE A 256 -30.72 -0.31 1.65
C ILE A 256 -29.88 -1.56 1.36
N LEU A 257 -30.24 -2.70 1.96
CA LEU A 257 -29.56 -3.98 1.78
C LEU A 257 -30.39 -4.86 0.87
N MET A 258 -29.88 -5.21 -0.29
CA MET A 258 -30.56 -5.94 -1.36
C MET A 258 -30.06 -7.38 -1.46
N THR A 259 -30.97 -8.35 -1.47
CA THR A 259 -30.65 -9.78 -1.37
C THR A 259 -31.19 -10.62 -2.53
N ARG A 260 -32.14 -10.10 -3.33
CA ARG A 260 -32.66 -10.81 -4.50
C ARG A 260 -32.97 -9.84 -5.64
N SER A 261 -32.37 -10.11 -6.80
CA SER A 261 -32.55 -9.34 -8.02
C SER A 261 -33.85 -9.74 -8.75
N SER A 262 -34.44 -8.76 -9.45
CA SER A 262 -35.53 -9.02 -10.43
C SER A 262 -35.03 -9.68 -11.70
N ASN A 263 -33.74 -9.60 -11.99
CA ASN A 263 -33.11 -9.99 -13.26
C ASN A 263 -33.76 -9.35 -14.51
N THR A 264 -34.35 -8.16 -14.34
CA THR A 264 -34.83 -7.33 -15.46
C THR A 264 -33.65 -6.59 -16.11
N CYS A 265 -33.73 -6.37 -17.42
CA CYS A 265 -32.63 -5.80 -18.15
C CYS A 265 -32.69 -4.26 -18.19
N VAL A 266 -31.53 -3.60 -18.18
CA VAL A 266 -31.43 -2.17 -18.43
C VAL A 266 -32.03 -1.84 -19.80
N ALA A 267 -32.82 -0.76 -19.88
CA ALA A 267 -33.40 -0.30 -21.13
C ALA A 267 -32.33 0.00 -22.19
N GLY A 268 -32.47 -0.56 -23.37
CA GLY A 268 -31.47 -0.40 -24.43
C GLY A 268 -30.26 -1.33 -24.30
N SER A 269 -30.31 -2.36 -23.42
CA SER A 269 -29.29 -3.41 -23.40
C SER A 269 -29.23 -4.08 -24.78
N HIS A 270 -28.00 -4.27 -25.29
CA HIS A 270 -27.79 -4.88 -26.61
C HIS A 270 -27.58 -6.39 -26.54
N GLY A 271 -28.25 -7.06 -25.59
CA GLY A 271 -28.17 -8.50 -25.37
C GLY A 271 -27.03 -8.94 -24.47
N ASP A 272 -26.30 -8.01 -23.85
CA ASP A 272 -25.34 -8.37 -22.83
C ASP A 272 -26.07 -8.79 -21.54
N ARG A 273 -25.88 -10.04 -21.14
CA ARG A 273 -26.55 -10.61 -19.96
C ARG A 273 -26.20 -9.86 -18.65
N ARG A 274 -25.06 -9.20 -18.58
CA ARG A 274 -24.62 -8.42 -17.40
C ARG A 274 -25.54 -7.23 -17.13
N ASP A 275 -26.19 -6.68 -18.16
CA ASP A 275 -27.17 -5.61 -18.00
C ASP A 275 -28.45 -6.06 -17.27
N CYS A 276 -28.69 -7.36 -17.18
CA CYS A 276 -29.85 -7.95 -16.50
C CYS A 276 -29.51 -8.48 -15.09
N MET A 277 -28.31 -8.20 -14.57
CA MET A 277 -27.78 -8.80 -13.33
C MET A 277 -27.41 -7.73 -12.31
N GLY A 278 -27.52 -8.08 -11.03
CA GLY A 278 -27.26 -7.19 -9.92
C GLY A 278 -28.47 -6.35 -9.53
N PHE A 279 -28.24 -5.13 -9.05
CA PHE A 279 -29.26 -4.21 -8.56
C PHE A 279 -29.00 -2.80 -9.09
N ALA A 280 -30.06 -2.05 -9.39
CA ALA A 280 -29.93 -0.68 -9.88
C ALA A 280 -30.96 0.25 -9.22
N ILE A 281 -30.51 1.41 -8.80
CA ILE A 281 -31.32 2.47 -8.18
C ILE A 281 -31.04 3.78 -8.90
N GLY A 282 -32.10 4.45 -9.37
CA GLY A 282 -32.01 5.79 -9.97
C GLY A 282 -31.85 6.88 -8.91
N GLU A 283 -32.85 7.01 -8.06
CA GLU A 283 -32.85 8.06 -7.04
C GLU A 283 -33.39 7.53 -5.71
N VAL A 284 -32.96 8.15 -4.60
CA VAL A 284 -33.46 7.87 -3.27
C VAL A 284 -33.84 9.16 -2.56
N ALA A 285 -35.07 9.22 -2.04
CA ALA A 285 -35.52 10.30 -1.15
C ALA A 285 -35.79 9.71 0.24
N LEU A 286 -35.39 10.38 1.31
CA LEU A 286 -35.47 9.89 2.68
C LEU A 286 -35.92 11.00 3.63
N GLY A 287 -36.86 10.69 4.52
CA GLY A 287 -37.34 11.68 5.47
C GLY A 287 -38.57 11.25 6.25
N THR A 288 -39.57 12.15 6.35
CA THR A 288 -40.78 11.90 7.08
C THR A 288 -42.04 12.03 6.24
N VAL A 289 -43.01 11.16 6.48
CA VAL A 289 -44.37 11.28 5.95
C VAL A 289 -45.29 11.65 7.07
N GLY A 290 -45.99 12.80 6.95
CA GLY A 290 -47.01 13.26 7.87
C GLY A 290 -48.43 12.77 7.49
N GLU A 291 -49.48 13.28 8.16
CA GLU A 291 -50.89 12.92 7.94
C GLU A 291 -51.37 13.17 6.49
N GLY A 292 -50.72 14.07 5.73
CA GLY A 292 -51.02 14.34 4.34
C GLY A 292 -50.45 13.38 3.31
N GLY A 293 -49.69 12.34 3.72
CA GLY A 293 -49.11 11.31 2.86
C GLY A 293 -47.97 11.77 1.98
N ARG A 294 -47.54 13.03 2.00
CA ARG A 294 -46.42 13.55 1.23
C ARG A 294 -45.11 13.37 2.00
N LEU A 295 -44.09 12.84 1.30
CA LEU A 295 -42.72 12.73 1.82
C LEU A 295 -42.10 14.13 1.95
N HIS A 296 -41.66 14.47 3.15
CA HIS A 296 -40.74 15.59 3.38
C HIS A 296 -39.34 15.04 3.28
N ASP A 297 -38.73 15.29 2.13
CA ASP A 297 -37.40 14.79 1.76
C ASP A 297 -36.31 15.61 2.45
N LEU A 298 -35.30 14.93 2.96
CA LEU A 298 -34.12 15.50 3.61
C LEU A 298 -32.85 15.37 2.75
N ILE A 299 -32.94 14.64 1.63
CA ILE A 299 -31.81 14.43 0.73
C ILE A 299 -31.57 15.69 -0.10
N ARG A 300 -30.32 16.05 -0.28
CA ARG A 300 -29.89 17.08 -1.21
C ARG A 300 -29.59 16.46 -2.55
N HIS A 301 -30.45 16.71 -3.52
CA HIS A 301 -30.34 16.23 -4.90
C HIS A 301 -29.66 17.28 -5.76
N THR A 302 -28.37 17.09 -6.03
CA THR A 302 -27.61 18.00 -6.89
C THR A 302 -26.41 17.24 -7.51
N PRO A 303 -26.04 17.53 -8.77
CA PRO A 303 -24.92 16.87 -9.45
C PRO A 303 -23.57 17.51 -9.09
N ASP A 304 -23.35 17.90 -7.86
CA ASP A 304 -22.12 18.49 -7.36
C ASP A 304 -21.81 18.03 -5.92
N GLN A 305 -20.71 18.51 -5.36
CA GLN A 305 -20.25 18.13 -4.01
C GLN A 305 -21.21 18.48 -2.88
N ASP A 306 -22.25 19.30 -3.12
CA ASP A 306 -23.26 19.66 -2.10
C ASP A 306 -24.35 18.59 -1.95
N GLN A 307 -24.37 17.54 -2.79
CA GLN A 307 -25.31 16.43 -2.67
C GLN A 307 -25.14 15.66 -1.33
N THR A 308 -26.19 14.95 -0.91
CA THR A 308 -26.08 14.03 0.22
C THR A 308 -25.08 12.93 -0.08
N ALA A 309 -24.11 12.72 0.81
CA ALA A 309 -23.10 11.69 0.66
C ALA A 309 -23.71 10.29 0.65
N THR A 310 -23.18 9.42 -0.22
CA THR A 310 -23.63 8.05 -0.36
C THR A 310 -22.43 7.11 -0.47
N TYR A 311 -22.63 5.86 -0.08
CA TYR A 311 -21.65 4.79 -0.19
C TYR A 311 -22.31 3.56 -0.80
N CYS A 312 -21.54 2.71 -1.48
CA CYS A 312 -22.06 1.49 -2.09
C CYS A 312 -21.10 0.32 -1.92
N SER A 313 -21.65 -0.91 -1.97
CA SER A 313 -20.89 -2.15 -1.85
C SER A 313 -20.02 -2.45 -3.05
N SER A 314 -20.50 -2.11 -4.24
CA SER A 314 -19.83 -2.38 -5.50
C SER A 314 -20.31 -1.45 -6.61
N ILE A 315 -19.59 -1.44 -7.71
CA ILE A 315 -19.89 -0.62 -8.89
C ILE A 315 -19.87 -1.54 -10.13
N ASP A 316 -20.83 -1.36 -11.03
CA ASP A 316 -20.84 -2.00 -12.33
C ASP A 316 -19.66 -1.47 -13.18
N PRO A 317 -18.75 -2.31 -13.68
CA PRO A 317 -17.63 -1.90 -14.53
C PRO A 317 -18.04 -1.43 -15.93
N TRP A 318 -19.31 -1.14 -16.14
CA TRP A 318 -19.83 -0.57 -17.38
C TRP A 318 -19.49 0.93 -17.49
N HIS A 319 -18.97 1.36 -18.63
CA HIS A 319 -18.67 2.77 -18.93
C HIS A 319 -18.67 3.00 -20.46
N GLU A 320 -18.31 4.21 -20.90
CA GLU A 320 -18.23 4.58 -22.30
C GLU A 320 -16.97 5.41 -22.60
N SER A 321 -16.53 5.45 -23.86
CA SER A 321 -15.33 6.17 -24.26
C SER A 321 -15.40 7.68 -23.98
N GLY A 322 -16.60 8.23 -23.88
CA GLY A 322 -16.80 9.62 -23.46
C GLY A 322 -16.43 9.92 -22.00
N ASP A 323 -16.26 8.89 -21.17
CA ASP A 323 -15.82 9.02 -19.79
C ASP A 323 -14.29 9.25 -19.66
N LEU A 324 -13.53 9.09 -20.75
CA LEU A 324 -12.09 9.29 -20.75
C LEU A 324 -11.73 10.74 -20.42
N ASP A 325 -10.95 10.92 -19.38
CA ASP A 325 -10.21 12.15 -19.13
C ASP A 325 -8.70 11.85 -19.15
N GLU A 326 -8.09 12.01 -20.33
CA GLU A 326 -6.64 11.81 -20.48
C GLU A 326 -5.81 12.67 -19.53
N LYS A 327 -6.36 13.79 -19.05
CA LYS A 327 -5.64 14.71 -18.15
C LYS A 327 -5.71 14.28 -16.69
N ALA A 328 -6.61 13.39 -16.32
CA ALA A 328 -6.71 12.87 -14.96
C ALA A 328 -5.47 12.05 -14.58
N GLY A 329 -4.88 11.35 -15.54
CA GLY A 329 -3.64 10.61 -15.34
C GLY A 329 -3.26 9.78 -16.56
N GLU A 330 -2.01 9.40 -16.63
CA GLU A 330 -1.50 8.47 -17.63
C GLU A 330 -0.59 7.44 -16.98
N GLN A 331 -0.31 6.37 -17.70
CA GLN A 331 0.75 5.43 -17.39
C GLN A 331 1.52 5.14 -18.68
N VAL A 332 2.77 4.77 -18.54
CA VAL A 332 3.55 4.32 -19.68
C VAL A 332 2.93 3.05 -20.26
N GLY A 333 2.71 2.99 -21.57
CA GLY A 333 2.19 1.78 -22.23
C GLY A 333 3.17 0.61 -22.14
N PHE A 334 2.65 -0.61 -22.19
CA PHE A 334 3.43 -1.82 -21.96
C PHE A 334 4.63 -1.98 -22.90
N ASP A 335 4.48 -1.63 -24.18
CA ASP A 335 5.61 -1.74 -25.14
C ASP A 335 6.74 -0.78 -24.77
N ARG A 336 6.42 0.44 -24.36
CA ARG A 336 7.41 1.40 -23.90
C ARG A 336 8.04 0.97 -22.58
N PHE A 337 7.22 0.50 -21.64
CA PHE A 337 7.71 0.01 -20.35
C PHE A 337 8.77 -1.08 -20.53
N PHE A 338 8.47 -2.15 -21.28
CA PHE A 338 9.40 -3.24 -21.47
C PHE A 338 10.57 -2.91 -22.39
N SER A 339 10.40 -2.04 -23.40
CA SER A 339 11.48 -1.67 -24.33
C SER A 339 12.41 -0.57 -23.81
N SER A 340 12.00 0.18 -22.79
CA SER A 340 12.79 1.31 -22.26
C SER A 340 14.07 0.90 -21.53
N GLY A 341 14.14 -0.34 -21.07
CA GLY A 341 15.26 -0.84 -20.24
C GLY A 341 15.02 -0.69 -18.73
N ILE A 342 13.90 -0.10 -18.27
CA ILE A 342 13.60 0.08 -16.84
C ILE A 342 13.54 -1.26 -16.08
N THR A 343 13.08 -2.32 -16.75
CA THR A 343 13.02 -3.68 -16.17
C THR A 343 14.37 -4.39 -16.12
N ARG A 344 15.43 -3.83 -16.71
CA ARG A 344 16.74 -4.50 -16.88
C ARG A 344 16.64 -5.86 -17.56
N GLY A 345 15.55 -6.14 -18.29
CA GLY A 345 15.26 -7.46 -18.87
C GLY A 345 14.82 -8.51 -17.85
N LEU A 346 14.61 -8.14 -16.60
CA LEU A 346 14.04 -9.01 -15.56
C LEU A 346 12.52 -9.12 -15.72
N PRO A 347 11.92 -10.22 -15.24
CA PRO A 347 10.47 -10.33 -15.16
C PRO A 347 9.86 -9.25 -14.26
N ALA A 348 8.80 -8.61 -14.74
CA ALA A 348 8.06 -7.59 -14.00
C ALA A 348 6.81 -8.18 -13.33
N MET A 349 6.41 -7.59 -12.21
CA MET A 349 5.10 -7.82 -11.61
C MET A 349 4.07 -6.96 -12.36
N ILE A 350 2.93 -7.56 -12.70
CA ILE A 350 1.88 -6.90 -13.46
C ILE A 350 0.60 -6.88 -12.63
N PRO A 351 0.05 -5.71 -12.29
CA PRO A 351 -1.22 -5.60 -11.61
C PRO A 351 -2.40 -5.81 -12.56
N ILE A 352 -3.51 -6.26 -11.98
CA ILE A 352 -4.80 -6.45 -12.64
C ILE A 352 -5.84 -5.63 -11.90
N ALA A 353 -6.52 -4.74 -12.60
CA ALA A 353 -7.72 -4.08 -12.08
C ALA A 353 -8.83 -5.11 -11.88
N MET A 354 -9.49 -5.09 -10.73
CA MET A 354 -10.55 -6.05 -10.41
C MET A 354 -11.90 -5.40 -10.15
N LEU A 355 -11.96 -4.39 -9.30
CA LEU A 355 -13.22 -3.78 -8.87
C LEU A 355 -13.96 -3.07 -10.02
N TYR A 356 -13.22 -2.48 -10.93
CA TYR A 356 -13.75 -1.64 -12.03
C TYR A 356 -13.41 -2.19 -13.41
N SER A 357 -13.03 -3.46 -13.51
CA SER A 357 -12.69 -4.14 -14.74
C SER A 357 -13.39 -5.49 -14.86
N THR A 358 -13.05 -6.27 -15.87
CA THR A 358 -13.65 -7.57 -16.16
C THR A 358 -12.59 -8.66 -16.27
N PRO A 359 -12.94 -9.93 -15.95
CA PRO A 359 -12.03 -11.05 -16.20
C PRO A 359 -11.59 -11.18 -17.66
N GLN A 360 -12.42 -10.73 -18.62
CA GLN A 360 -12.10 -10.74 -20.05
C GLN A 360 -10.99 -9.73 -20.37
N ASP A 361 -11.06 -8.53 -19.82
CA ASP A 361 -10.03 -7.51 -20.02
C ASP A 361 -8.69 -7.94 -19.42
N ALA A 362 -8.70 -8.48 -18.20
CA ALA A 362 -7.52 -9.05 -17.55
C ALA A 362 -6.86 -10.16 -18.42
N VAL A 363 -7.65 -11.06 -18.97
CA VAL A 363 -7.15 -12.11 -19.89
C VAL A 363 -6.57 -11.48 -21.15
N ALA A 364 -7.21 -10.47 -21.73
CA ALA A 364 -6.72 -9.78 -22.92
C ALA A 364 -5.38 -9.09 -22.68
N GLN A 365 -5.22 -8.44 -21.51
CA GLN A 365 -3.97 -7.80 -21.05
C GLN A 365 -2.83 -8.84 -20.97
N LEU A 366 -3.03 -9.94 -20.26
CA LEU A 366 -1.98 -10.96 -20.12
C LEU A 366 -1.70 -11.69 -21.43
N ALA A 367 -2.72 -11.95 -22.25
CA ALA A 367 -2.55 -12.53 -23.58
C ALA A 367 -1.71 -11.61 -24.47
N TYR A 368 -1.89 -10.29 -24.38
CA TYR A 368 -1.06 -9.32 -25.09
C TYR A 368 0.41 -9.40 -24.67
N LEU A 369 0.68 -9.33 -23.36
CA LEU A 369 2.05 -9.40 -22.83
C LEU A 369 2.76 -10.70 -23.20
N LYS A 370 2.05 -11.83 -23.13
CA LYS A 370 2.58 -13.13 -23.55
C LYS A 370 2.90 -13.19 -25.05
N ARG A 371 1.99 -12.67 -25.92
CA ARG A 371 2.25 -12.60 -27.38
C ARG A 371 3.47 -11.74 -27.72
N ARG A 372 3.72 -10.66 -26.96
CA ARG A 372 4.90 -9.80 -27.09
C ARG A 372 6.18 -10.45 -26.53
N GLY A 373 6.04 -11.56 -25.79
CA GLY A 373 7.20 -12.21 -25.15
C GLY A 373 7.74 -11.46 -23.95
N TYR A 374 6.97 -10.58 -23.34
CA TYR A 374 7.41 -9.82 -22.18
C TYR A 374 7.48 -10.72 -20.94
N PRO A 375 8.59 -10.68 -20.19
CA PRO A 375 8.76 -11.55 -19.04
C PRO A 375 7.94 -11.05 -17.85
N ILE A 376 7.10 -11.94 -17.28
CA ILE A 376 6.21 -11.65 -16.14
C ILE A 376 6.65 -12.52 -14.97
N SER A 377 6.75 -11.94 -13.76
CA SER A 377 7.07 -12.66 -12.52
C SER A 377 5.82 -13.07 -11.76
N TYR A 378 4.99 -12.10 -11.41
CA TYR A 378 3.79 -12.24 -10.60
C TYR A 378 2.66 -11.40 -11.19
N ILE A 379 1.43 -11.78 -10.85
CA ILE A 379 0.23 -10.99 -11.14
C ILE A 379 -0.34 -10.53 -9.80
N GLU A 380 -0.39 -9.22 -9.59
CA GLU A 380 -0.98 -8.60 -8.42
C GLU A 380 -2.45 -8.30 -8.69
N MET A 381 -3.31 -8.92 -7.90
CA MET A 381 -4.76 -8.98 -8.14
C MET A 381 -5.49 -7.89 -7.38
N GLY A 382 -5.61 -6.70 -7.98
CA GLY A 382 -6.25 -5.53 -7.39
C GLY A 382 -5.31 -4.65 -6.56
N GLU A 383 -5.90 -3.65 -5.90
CA GLU A 383 -5.18 -2.67 -5.07
C GLU A 383 -6.07 -2.19 -3.93
N GLU A 384 -5.58 -2.23 -2.70
CA GLU A 384 -6.21 -1.71 -1.47
C GLU A 384 -7.72 -2.02 -1.32
N PRO A 385 -8.19 -3.26 -1.56
CA PRO A 385 -9.62 -3.55 -1.48
C PRO A 385 -10.19 -3.36 -0.07
N ASP A 386 -9.36 -3.49 0.95
CA ASP A 386 -9.67 -3.24 2.36
C ASP A 386 -9.79 -1.74 2.68
N GLY A 387 -9.19 -0.87 1.90
CA GLY A 387 -9.37 0.59 1.94
C GLY A 387 -10.64 1.08 1.23
N HIS A 388 -11.36 0.19 0.52
CA HIS A 388 -12.64 0.45 -0.14
C HIS A 388 -13.82 -0.11 0.67
N TYR A 389 -15.04 0.16 0.22
CA TYR A 389 -16.25 -0.32 0.93
C TYR A 389 -16.65 -1.75 0.54
N THR A 390 -15.86 -2.42 -0.30
CA THR A 390 -16.07 -3.80 -0.69
C THR A 390 -15.86 -4.74 0.48
N VAL A 391 -16.84 -5.61 0.73
CA VAL A 391 -16.68 -6.61 1.79
C VAL A 391 -15.74 -7.74 1.37
N PRO A 392 -15.05 -8.38 2.32
CA PRO A 392 -14.02 -9.39 2.02
C PRO A 392 -14.50 -10.55 1.14
N GLU A 393 -15.71 -11.05 1.40
CA GLU A 393 -16.32 -12.17 0.68
C GLU A 393 -16.60 -11.82 -0.79
N ASP A 394 -17.09 -10.60 -1.04
CA ASP A 394 -17.34 -10.12 -2.40
C ASP A 394 -16.05 -9.99 -3.20
N TYR A 395 -15.01 -9.44 -2.57
CA TYR A 395 -13.70 -9.33 -3.20
C TYR A 395 -13.09 -10.71 -3.49
N ALA A 396 -13.20 -11.63 -2.53
CA ALA A 396 -12.71 -13.00 -2.70
C ALA A 396 -13.45 -13.75 -3.82
N ALA A 397 -14.76 -13.53 -3.96
CA ALA A 397 -15.55 -14.08 -5.06
C ALA A 397 -15.11 -13.54 -6.43
N LEU A 398 -14.81 -12.24 -6.52
CA LEU A 398 -14.19 -11.64 -7.72
C LEU A 398 -12.80 -12.24 -7.97
N TYR A 399 -11.95 -12.30 -6.94
CA TYR A 399 -10.62 -12.86 -7.02
C TYR A 399 -10.61 -14.25 -7.66
N LEU A 400 -11.49 -15.15 -7.22
CA LEU A 400 -11.57 -16.51 -7.75
C LEU A 400 -12.03 -16.55 -9.21
N GLN A 401 -12.91 -15.65 -9.64
CA GLN A 401 -13.36 -15.56 -11.03
C GLN A 401 -12.23 -15.09 -11.95
N PHE A 402 -11.50 -14.05 -11.55
CA PHE A 402 -10.33 -13.57 -12.29
C PHE A 402 -9.24 -14.63 -12.32
N ALA A 403 -8.91 -15.25 -11.18
CA ALA A 403 -7.92 -16.32 -11.10
C ALA A 403 -8.27 -17.48 -12.04
N ALA A 404 -9.52 -17.95 -12.03
CA ALA A 404 -9.97 -19.00 -12.93
C ALA A 404 -9.88 -18.59 -14.42
N ALA A 405 -10.14 -17.32 -14.75
CA ALA A 405 -10.00 -16.83 -16.12
C ALA A 405 -8.54 -16.76 -16.57
N LEU A 406 -7.65 -16.24 -15.71
CA LEU A 406 -6.22 -16.13 -15.97
C LEU A 406 -5.53 -17.48 -16.06
N HIS A 407 -5.85 -18.43 -15.18
CA HIS A 407 -5.29 -19.79 -15.23
C HIS A 407 -5.80 -20.63 -16.41
N ARG A 408 -6.95 -20.30 -16.99
CA ARG A 408 -7.34 -20.86 -18.30
C ARG A 408 -6.46 -20.38 -19.44
N LEU A 409 -5.93 -19.15 -19.36
CA LEU A 409 -4.95 -18.63 -20.31
C LEU A 409 -3.57 -19.27 -20.09
N ASP A 410 -3.13 -19.32 -18.85
CA ASP A 410 -1.83 -19.89 -18.47
C ASP A 410 -1.84 -20.37 -17.01
N PRO A 411 -1.89 -21.70 -16.78
CA PRO A 411 -1.90 -22.26 -15.43
C PRO A 411 -0.60 -22.06 -14.64
N ALA A 412 0.47 -21.56 -15.27
CA ALA A 412 1.75 -21.29 -14.59
C ALA A 412 1.84 -19.86 -14.01
N LEU A 413 0.84 -19.02 -14.22
CA LEU A 413 0.80 -17.68 -13.64
C LEU A 413 0.80 -17.76 -12.10
N LYS A 414 1.56 -16.87 -11.48
CA LYS A 414 1.61 -16.73 -10.02
C LYS A 414 0.74 -15.54 -9.63
N LEU A 415 -0.46 -15.83 -9.18
CA LEU A 415 -1.45 -14.83 -8.78
C LEU A 415 -1.32 -14.56 -7.28
N GLY A 416 -1.59 -13.35 -6.85
CA GLY A 416 -1.53 -12.97 -5.44
C GLY A 416 -1.91 -11.51 -5.23
N GLY A 417 -1.47 -10.93 -4.17
CA GLY A 417 -1.87 -9.60 -3.76
C GLY A 417 -2.90 -9.71 -2.63
N PRO A 418 -3.87 -8.80 -2.57
CA PRO A 418 -4.10 -7.68 -3.49
C PRO A 418 -3.46 -6.35 -3.08
N ILE A 419 -2.36 -6.32 -2.41
CA ILE A 419 -1.75 -5.11 -1.81
C ILE A 419 -2.70 -4.45 -0.79
N PHE A 420 -2.78 -5.06 0.36
CA PHE A 420 -3.60 -4.54 1.47
C PHE A 420 -3.04 -3.24 2.04
N THR A 421 -3.92 -2.35 2.52
CA THR A 421 -3.56 -1.06 3.13
C THR A 421 -2.85 -1.20 4.49
N GLY A 422 -2.25 -2.32 4.82
CA GLY A 422 -1.66 -2.64 6.11
C GLY A 422 -0.68 -1.60 6.64
N GLN A 423 -1.17 -0.65 7.40
CA GLN A 423 -0.31 0.29 8.13
C GLN A 423 0.41 -0.43 9.28
N ASN A 424 -0.29 -0.85 10.30
CA ASN A 424 0.24 -1.62 11.42
C ASN A 424 -0.73 -2.67 11.96
N GLU A 425 -1.99 -2.64 11.54
CA GLU A 425 -3.07 -3.54 11.96
C GLU A 425 -3.94 -3.88 10.75
N ASP A 426 -4.69 -4.97 10.84
CA ASP A 426 -5.70 -5.30 9.82
C ASP A 426 -6.88 -4.32 9.85
N ILE A 427 -7.40 -4.02 8.67
CA ILE A 427 -8.60 -3.20 8.52
C ILE A 427 -9.80 -3.96 9.09
N GLN A 428 -10.59 -3.26 9.89
CA GLN A 428 -11.81 -3.80 10.46
C GLN A 428 -13.00 -3.39 9.59
N THR A 429 -13.91 -4.34 9.35
CA THR A 429 -15.17 -4.13 8.63
C THR A 429 -16.37 -4.47 9.52
N TRP A 430 -17.59 -4.35 8.99
CA TRP A 430 -18.78 -4.74 9.75
C TRP A 430 -18.74 -6.22 10.10
N PRO A 431 -19.18 -6.59 11.33
CA PRO A 431 -19.19 -7.98 11.74
C PRO A 431 -19.97 -8.87 10.76
N ASP A 432 -19.43 -10.03 10.44
CA ASP A 432 -20.16 -11.09 9.78
C ASP A 432 -21.20 -11.75 10.72
N ALA A 433 -21.85 -12.82 10.25
CA ALA A 433 -22.84 -13.56 11.08
C ALA A 433 -22.22 -14.22 12.32
N HIS A 434 -20.93 -14.36 12.39
CA HIS A 434 -20.17 -14.95 13.52
C HIS A 434 -19.51 -13.89 14.40
N GLY A 435 -19.61 -12.62 14.03
CA GLY A 435 -19.02 -11.49 14.74
C GLY A 435 -17.58 -11.18 14.33
N ASN A 436 -17.04 -11.79 13.27
CA ASN A 436 -15.70 -11.52 12.78
C ASN A 436 -15.65 -10.17 12.05
N THR A 437 -14.65 -9.36 12.34
CA THR A 437 -14.47 -8.00 11.78
C THR A 437 -13.20 -7.85 10.97
N SER A 438 -12.23 -8.78 11.06
CA SER A 438 -10.99 -8.78 10.30
C SER A 438 -11.29 -8.87 8.80
N TRP A 439 -10.84 -7.88 8.03
CA TRP A 439 -11.03 -7.91 6.59
C TRP A 439 -10.19 -9.03 5.95
N THR A 440 -8.91 -9.07 6.30
CA THR A 440 -7.97 -10.08 5.77
C THR A 440 -8.35 -11.49 6.21
N GLY A 441 -8.70 -11.66 7.48
CA GLY A 441 -9.11 -12.98 8.00
C GLY A 441 -10.32 -13.54 7.24
N ARG A 442 -11.34 -12.74 7.00
CA ARG A 442 -12.54 -13.13 6.25
C ARG A 442 -12.24 -13.41 4.77
N PHE A 443 -11.37 -12.62 4.14
CA PHE A 443 -10.89 -12.88 2.77
C PHE A 443 -10.21 -14.24 2.67
N ILE A 444 -9.27 -14.54 3.57
CA ILE A 444 -8.55 -15.82 3.61
C ILE A 444 -9.50 -16.99 3.91
N ASP A 445 -10.47 -16.80 4.81
CA ASP A 445 -11.46 -17.84 5.14
C ASP A 445 -12.39 -18.14 3.97
N TYR A 446 -12.78 -17.13 3.20
CA TYR A 446 -13.56 -17.34 1.98
C TYR A 446 -12.76 -18.15 0.94
N LEU A 447 -11.51 -17.74 0.66
CA LEU A 447 -10.63 -18.50 -0.25
C LEU A 447 -10.47 -19.96 0.21
N ARG A 448 -10.30 -20.17 1.51
CA ARG A 448 -10.12 -21.51 2.09
C ARG A 448 -11.38 -22.37 1.93
N SER A 449 -12.55 -21.82 2.23
CA SER A 449 -13.84 -22.54 2.13
C SER A 449 -14.22 -22.89 0.69
N HIS A 450 -13.75 -22.11 -0.28
CA HIS A 450 -13.99 -22.31 -1.72
C HIS A 450 -12.84 -23.03 -2.44
N ALA A 451 -11.94 -23.70 -1.71
CA ALA A 451 -10.75 -24.39 -2.25
C ALA A 451 -9.86 -23.49 -3.13
N GLY A 452 -9.93 -22.18 -2.91
CA GLY A 452 -9.23 -21.14 -3.68
C GLY A 452 -7.93 -20.66 -3.06
N LEU A 453 -7.56 -21.11 -1.85
CA LEU A 453 -6.34 -20.64 -1.17
C LEU A 453 -5.07 -20.95 -1.97
N LYS A 454 -5.06 -21.98 -2.79
CA LYS A 454 -3.97 -22.32 -3.72
C LYS A 454 -3.74 -21.26 -4.82
N GLU A 455 -4.71 -20.40 -5.07
CA GLU A 455 -4.63 -19.30 -6.02
C GLU A 455 -3.84 -18.10 -5.46
N LEU A 456 -3.50 -18.13 -4.15
CA LEU A 456 -2.71 -17.11 -3.48
C LEU A 456 -1.23 -17.52 -3.46
N ALA A 457 -0.51 -17.25 -4.57
CA ALA A 457 0.91 -17.57 -4.70
C ALA A 457 1.83 -16.62 -3.89
N PHE A 458 1.35 -15.45 -3.50
CA PHE A 458 1.98 -14.49 -2.60
C PHE A 458 0.91 -13.59 -1.98
N PHE A 459 1.24 -13.00 -0.84
CA PHE A 459 0.41 -12.00 -0.17
C PHE A 459 1.16 -10.66 -0.18
N SER A 460 0.54 -9.62 -0.68
CA SER A 460 1.14 -8.28 -0.74
C SER A 460 0.39 -7.27 0.10
N PHE A 461 1.13 -6.31 0.64
CA PHE A 461 0.60 -5.23 1.46
C PHE A 461 1.49 -3.98 1.33
N GLU A 462 0.94 -2.86 1.77
CA GLU A 462 1.64 -1.59 1.89
C GLU A 462 2.35 -1.46 3.24
N HIS A 463 3.35 -0.61 3.28
CA HIS A 463 4.01 -0.25 4.53
C HIS A 463 4.16 1.26 4.65
N TYR A 464 3.17 1.88 5.29
CA TYR A 464 3.13 3.30 5.67
C TYR A 464 2.92 3.42 7.19
N PRO A 465 3.92 3.03 8.01
CA PRO A 465 3.72 2.74 9.43
C PRO A 465 3.48 3.96 10.30
N ILE A 466 3.78 5.18 9.81
CA ILE A 466 3.79 6.37 10.64
C ILE A 466 2.72 7.36 10.15
N ASP A 467 1.80 7.71 11.06
CA ASP A 467 0.83 8.78 10.83
C ASP A 467 1.59 10.09 10.48
N PRO A 468 1.21 10.81 9.43
CA PRO A 468 1.90 12.03 8.98
C PRO A 468 2.12 13.07 10.09
N GLY A 469 1.17 13.19 11.01
CA GLY A 469 1.25 14.11 12.17
C GLY A 469 2.18 13.64 13.29
N LYS A 470 2.72 12.42 13.21
CA LYS A 470 3.54 11.80 14.26
C LYS A 470 4.96 11.48 13.83
N ILE A 471 5.38 11.91 12.65
CA ILE A 471 6.77 11.70 12.20
C ILE A 471 7.70 12.50 13.08
N ALA A 472 8.51 11.81 13.86
CA ALA A 472 9.51 12.38 14.76
C ALA A 472 10.75 11.50 14.80
N TRP A 473 11.88 12.02 15.30
CA TRP A 473 13.09 11.20 15.40
C TRP A 473 12.86 9.90 16.18
N SER A 474 12.08 9.96 17.26
CA SER A 474 11.74 8.79 18.08
C SER A 474 10.99 7.69 17.33
N SER A 475 10.31 8.00 16.22
CA SER A 475 9.61 7.00 15.41
C SER A 475 10.57 5.98 14.78
N LEU A 476 11.85 6.34 14.55
CA LEU A 476 12.87 5.41 14.08
C LEU A 476 13.13 4.25 15.03
N TYR A 477 12.92 4.46 16.33
CA TYR A 477 13.21 3.40 17.31
C TYR A 477 12.24 2.22 17.20
N ASP A 478 11.02 2.48 16.68
CA ASP A 478 9.95 1.49 16.59
C ASP A 478 9.90 0.74 15.26
N GLU A 479 10.57 1.23 14.21
CA GLU A 479 10.40 0.73 12.84
C GLU A 479 10.57 -0.78 12.71
N ALA A 480 11.67 -1.34 13.19
CA ALA A 480 11.91 -2.78 13.12
C ALA A 480 10.83 -3.60 13.86
N ARG A 481 10.24 -3.03 14.92
CA ARG A 481 9.13 -3.65 15.65
C ARG A 481 7.83 -3.56 14.87
N LEU A 482 7.55 -2.43 14.24
CA LEU A 482 6.33 -2.21 13.48
C LEU A 482 6.24 -3.15 12.28
N VAL A 483 7.30 -3.27 11.48
CA VAL A 483 7.31 -4.17 10.32
C VAL A 483 7.22 -5.65 10.74
N THR A 484 7.82 -6.02 11.86
CA THR A 484 7.70 -7.39 12.39
C THR A 484 6.28 -7.66 12.88
N HIS A 485 5.67 -6.68 13.54
CA HIS A 485 4.30 -6.78 14.05
C HIS A 485 3.29 -6.96 12.92
N ILE A 486 3.32 -6.14 11.88
CA ILE A 486 2.37 -6.28 10.77
C ILE A 486 2.50 -7.64 10.06
N MET A 487 3.72 -8.17 9.91
CA MET A 487 3.91 -9.52 9.36
C MET A 487 3.26 -10.58 10.25
N GLN A 488 3.29 -10.40 11.56
CA GLN A 488 2.63 -11.28 12.51
C GLN A 488 1.10 -11.16 12.41
N VAL A 489 0.55 -9.96 12.30
CA VAL A 489 -0.89 -9.72 12.11
C VAL A 489 -1.40 -10.52 10.91
N TRP A 490 -0.74 -10.44 9.75
CA TRP A 490 -1.15 -11.22 8.58
C TRP A 490 -1.14 -12.74 8.82
N ARG A 491 -0.18 -13.24 9.58
CA ARG A 491 -0.13 -14.67 9.94
C ARG A 491 -1.24 -15.06 10.93
N GLU A 492 -1.58 -14.20 11.87
CA GLU A 492 -2.67 -14.38 12.83
C GLU A 492 -4.04 -14.33 12.14
N ASP A 493 -4.19 -13.50 11.09
CA ASP A 493 -5.38 -13.43 10.24
C ASP A 493 -5.50 -14.63 9.27
N GLY A 494 -4.57 -15.56 9.32
CA GLY A 494 -4.67 -16.85 8.63
C GLY A 494 -3.94 -16.97 7.30
N VAL A 495 -3.09 -15.99 6.93
CA VAL A 495 -2.20 -16.12 5.77
C VAL A 495 -1.23 -17.29 6.02
N PRO A 496 -1.22 -18.34 5.17
CA PRO A 496 -0.42 -19.54 5.40
C PRO A 496 1.08 -19.22 5.48
N PRO A 497 1.84 -19.91 6.34
CA PRO A 497 3.27 -19.65 6.53
C PRO A 497 4.11 -19.88 5.26
N GLU A 498 3.65 -20.75 4.35
CA GLU A 498 4.29 -21.03 3.06
C GLU A 498 4.01 -19.94 1.99
N VAL A 499 3.01 -19.10 2.18
CA VAL A 499 2.70 -17.99 1.27
C VAL A 499 3.70 -16.85 1.53
N PRO A 500 4.52 -16.47 0.54
CA PRO A 500 5.48 -15.40 0.70
C PRO A 500 4.80 -14.04 0.95
N LEU A 501 5.42 -13.21 1.80
CA LEU A 501 4.98 -11.86 2.09
C LEU A 501 5.79 -10.85 1.28
N PHE A 502 5.10 -9.97 0.55
CA PHE A 502 5.69 -8.89 -0.24
C PHE A 502 5.19 -7.54 0.28
N ILE A 503 6.09 -6.58 0.37
CA ILE A 503 5.73 -5.16 0.48
C ILE A 503 5.87 -4.58 -0.93
N THR A 504 4.74 -4.34 -1.59
CA THR A 504 4.72 -3.89 -2.98
C THR A 504 4.51 -2.39 -3.12
N GLU A 505 4.24 -1.72 -2.00
CA GLU A 505 4.26 -0.27 -1.88
C GLU A 505 4.72 0.12 -0.48
N SER A 506 5.57 1.13 -0.37
CA SER A 506 6.05 1.58 0.93
C SER A 506 6.68 2.95 0.90
N ASN A 507 6.39 3.70 1.93
CA ASN A 507 7.20 4.85 2.36
C ASN A 507 6.90 5.14 3.84
N ILE A 508 7.45 6.23 4.38
CA ILE A 508 7.35 6.59 5.80
C ILE A 508 5.89 6.75 6.23
N SER A 509 5.07 7.38 5.39
CA SER A 509 3.67 7.69 5.61
C SER A 509 2.94 7.75 4.28
N SER A 510 1.62 7.64 4.29
CA SER A 510 0.77 7.77 3.10
C SER A 510 0.63 9.21 2.56
N GLN A 511 1.18 10.21 3.25
CA GLN A 511 1.19 11.61 2.82
C GLN A 511 2.61 12.14 2.73
N HIS A 512 2.85 13.06 1.81
CA HIS A 512 4.15 13.71 1.67
C HIS A 512 4.58 14.44 2.95
N SER A 513 5.88 14.44 3.22
CA SER A 513 6.50 15.12 4.35
C SER A 513 7.95 15.46 4.02
N GLU A 514 8.49 16.50 4.66
CA GLU A 514 9.90 16.86 4.59
C GLU A 514 10.83 15.71 5.05
N ALA A 515 10.38 14.85 5.96
CA ALA A 515 11.13 13.70 6.45
C ALA A 515 11.62 12.75 5.35
N TYR A 516 10.95 12.71 4.21
CA TYR A 516 11.38 11.88 3.07
C TYR A 516 12.71 12.33 2.45
N MET A 517 12.98 13.63 2.50
CA MET A 517 14.17 14.23 1.92
C MET A 517 15.32 14.31 2.93
N ASP A 518 15.00 14.39 4.23
CA ASP A 518 16.00 14.47 5.29
C ASP A 518 16.76 13.13 5.45
N LEU A 519 17.90 13.18 6.12
CA LEU A 519 18.70 12.00 6.48
C LEU A 519 17.84 10.93 7.19
N TRP A 520 16.86 11.35 7.98
CA TRP A 520 15.90 10.51 8.66
C TRP A 520 15.24 9.50 7.70
N GLY A 521 14.81 9.95 6.52
CA GLY A 521 14.16 9.08 5.51
C GLY A 521 15.08 7.98 5.00
N GLY A 522 16.38 8.29 4.85
CA GLY A 522 17.37 7.27 4.49
C GLY A 522 17.62 6.24 5.59
N LEU A 523 17.66 6.67 6.85
CA LEU A 523 17.79 5.77 8.01
C LEU A 523 16.57 4.85 8.13
N TRP A 524 15.37 5.41 7.98
CA TRP A 524 14.13 4.65 8.00
C TRP A 524 14.11 3.57 6.92
N LEU A 525 14.41 3.93 5.67
CA LEU A 525 14.42 2.99 4.55
C LEU A 525 15.38 1.81 4.79
N ALA A 526 16.58 2.09 5.29
CA ALA A 526 17.56 1.06 5.59
C ALA A 526 17.12 0.14 6.73
N ASP A 527 16.51 0.69 7.77
CA ASP A 527 16.06 -0.08 8.94
C ASP A 527 14.87 -0.99 8.58
N TYR A 528 13.85 -0.45 7.89
CA TYR A 528 12.69 -1.24 7.53
C TYR A 528 13.01 -2.36 6.54
N VAL A 529 13.79 -2.09 5.49
CA VAL A 529 14.17 -3.12 4.51
C VAL A 529 15.01 -4.22 5.17
N GLY A 530 15.95 -3.82 6.04
CA GLY A 530 16.75 -4.75 6.82
C GLY A 530 15.90 -5.62 7.74
N ALA A 531 14.98 -5.02 8.49
CA ALA A 531 14.10 -5.72 9.43
C ALA A 531 13.12 -6.66 8.71
N PHE A 532 12.48 -6.20 7.64
CA PHE A 532 11.55 -7.02 6.86
C PHE A 532 12.22 -8.26 6.28
N LEU A 533 13.34 -8.10 5.59
CA LEU A 533 14.06 -9.23 5.00
C LEU A 533 14.63 -10.16 6.07
N ALA A 534 15.21 -9.62 7.16
CA ALA A 534 15.70 -10.44 8.26
C ALA A 534 14.58 -11.15 9.03
N GLY A 535 13.38 -10.57 9.07
CA GLY A 535 12.17 -11.14 9.67
C GLY A 535 11.48 -12.22 8.84
N GLY A 536 11.99 -12.55 7.63
CA GLY A 536 11.41 -13.57 6.75
C GLY A 536 10.54 -13.03 5.63
N GLY A 537 10.49 -11.71 5.44
CA GLY A 537 9.86 -11.08 4.28
C GLY A 537 10.57 -11.43 2.98
N ASN A 538 9.83 -11.54 1.87
CA ASN A 538 10.35 -12.13 0.65
C ASN A 538 10.70 -11.11 -0.43
N ALA A 539 9.93 -10.02 -0.56
CA ALA A 539 10.24 -8.96 -1.53
C ALA A 539 9.76 -7.59 -1.05
N VAL A 540 10.53 -6.57 -1.39
CA VAL A 540 10.23 -5.16 -1.15
C VAL A 540 10.26 -4.42 -2.48
N TYR A 541 9.26 -3.59 -2.74
CA TYR A 541 9.22 -2.69 -3.88
C TYR A 541 9.19 -1.25 -3.40
N TYR A 542 10.24 -0.51 -3.69
CA TYR A 542 10.36 0.90 -3.33
C TYR A 542 9.32 1.75 -4.08
N PHE A 543 8.60 2.56 -3.38
CA PHE A 543 7.62 3.49 -3.93
C PHE A 543 8.12 4.95 -3.69
N HIS A 544 8.24 5.78 -4.66
CA HIS A 544 7.94 5.70 -6.08
C HIS A 544 9.22 5.75 -6.92
N TYR A 545 9.34 4.94 -8.00
CA TYR A 545 10.60 4.76 -8.73
C TYR A 545 10.96 5.94 -9.65
N LEU A 546 9.96 6.54 -10.28
CA LEU A 546 10.17 7.65 -11.22
C LEU A 546 10.11 9.01 -10.52
N PRO A 547 10.92 10.00 -10.93
CA PRO A 547 10.93 11.33 -10.32
C PRO A 547 9.59 12.04 -10.43
N ALA A 548 9.22 12.79 -9.39
CA ALA A 548 8.10 13.72 -9.39
C ALA A 548 8.52 15.05 -8.76
N ALA A 549 7.81 16.11 -9.11
CA ALA A 549 7.96 17.39 -8.44
C ALA A 549 7.51 17.28 -6.97
N PHE A 550 8.00 18.18 -6.13
CA PHE A 550 7.51 18.28 -4.76
C PHE A 550 6.01 18.59 -4.76
N ALA A 551 5.28 17.85 -3.93
CA ALA A 551 3.86 18.06 -3.69
C ALA A 551 3.62 18.59 -2.27
N PRO A 552 2.55 19.35 -2.01
CA PRO A 552 2.14 19.69 -0.66
C PRO A 552 1.88 18.43 0.16
N GLY A 553 2.47 18.34 1.34
CA GLY A 553 2.27 17.26 2.28
C GLY A 553 1.47 17.68 3.49
N HIS A 554 1.55 16.89 4.54
CA HIS A 554 0.91 17.17 5.81
C HIS A 554 1.33 18.55 6.33
N ASN A 555 0.37 19.35 6.79
CA ASN A 555 0.58 20.74 7.23
C ASN A 555 1.23 21.68 6.17
N GLY A 556 1.12 21.34 4.88
CA GLY A 556 1.67 22.15 3.79
C GLY A 556 3.18 22.04 3.61
N SER A 557 3.87 21.17 4.35
CA SER A 557 5.28 20.89 4.11
C SER A 557 5.47 20.23 2.75
N PRO A 558 6.37 20.72 1.88
CA PRO A 558 6.62 20.07 0.60
C PRO A 558 7.32 18.72 0.80
N GLY A 559 7.03 17.76 -0.09
CA GLY A 559 7.64 16.44 -0.03
C GLY A 559 7.55 15.69 -1.36
N THR A 560 8.24 14.57 -1.43
CA THR A 560 8.17 13.62 -2.55
C THR A 560 8.44 12.21 -2.08
N PHE A 561 7.75 11.21 -2.63
CA PHE A 561 8.02 9.78 -2.38
C PHE A 561 9.27 9.27 -3.11
N ASN A 562 9.93 10.10 -3.91
CA ASN A 562 11.01 9.70 -4.79
C ASN A 562 12.37 9.87 -4.12
N PHE A 563 13.37 9.23 -4.69
CA PHE A 563 14.75 9.38 -4.23
C PHE A 563 15.56 10.45 -5.02
N PHE A 564 14.88 11.24 -5.85
CA PHE A 564 15.46 12.43 -6.46
C PHE A 564 14.52 13.62 -6.30
N SER A 565 15.06 14.79 -6.03
CA SER A 565 14.32 16.02 -6.24
C SER A 565 14.20 16.31 -7.74
N ALA A 566 13.03 16.80 -8.15
CA ALA A 566 12.78 17.19 -9.52
C ALA A 566 11.94 18.46 -9.59
N GLY A 567 12.13 19.24 -10.65
CA GLY A 567 11.30 20.41 -10.95
C GLY A 567 9.93 20.03 -11.54
N SER A 568 9.08 21.01 -11.80
CA SER A 568 7.80 20.82 -12.49
C SER A 568 7.96 20.32 -13.94
N ASP A 569 9.15 20.45 -14.52
CA ASP A 569 9.52 19.87 -15.80
C ASP A 569 9.95 18.39 -15.69
N LEU A 570 9.95 17.82 -14.48
CA LEU A 570 10.33 16.46 -14.11
C LEU A 570 11.81 16.12 -14.32
N LYS A 571 12.65 17.14 -14.54
CA LYS A 571 14.09 16.93 -14.57
C LYS A 571 14.67 16.73 -13.19
N ILE A 572 15.53 15.73 -13.07
CA ILE A 572 16.23 15.40 -11.83
C ILE A 572 17.23 16.51 -11.49
N HIS A 573 17.11 17.09 -10.29
CA HIS A 573 18.06 18.05 -9.75
C HIS A 573 19.17 17.37 -8.96
N GLN A 574 18.83 16.75 -7.82
CA GLN A 574 19.79 16.12 -6.93
C GLN A 574 19.25 14.83 -6.30
N PRO A 575 20.14 13.91 -5.89
CA PRO A 575 19.73 12.74 -5.13
C PRO A 575 19.31 13.12 -3.70
N LEU A 576 18.34 12.38 -3.16
CA LEU A 576 17.85 12.51 -1.79
C LEU A 576 18.45 11.41 -0.89
N SER A 577 18.23 11.50 0.42
CA SER A 577 18.77 10.53 1.38
C SER A 577 18.40 9.08 1.07
N GLN A 578 17.17 8.83 0.64
CA GLN A 578 16.68 7.50 0.27
C GLN A 578 17.39 6.93 -0.98
N TYR A 579 17.88 7.76 -1.88
CA TYR A 579 18.73 7.29 -3.00
C TYR A 579 20.02 6.66 -2.48
N PHE A 580 20.70 7.33 -1.55
CA PHE A 580 21.95 6.81 -0.99
C PHE A 580 21.71 5.58 -0.13
N ALA A 581 20.65 5.57 0.68
CA ALA A 581 20.22 4.38 1.42
C ALA A 581 19.92 3.20 0.48
N SER A 582 19.21 3.43 -0.64
CA SER A 582 18.95 2.41 -1.66
C SER A 582 20.24 1.82 -2.21
N ARG A 583 21.23 2.65 -2.53
CA ARG A 583 22.55 2.18 -3.01
C ARG A 583 23.29 1.35 -1.96
N LEU A 584 23.24 1.77 -0.69
CA LEU A 584 23.85 1.02 0.40
C LEU A 584 23.20 -0.36 0.58
N ILE A 585 21.89 -0.44 0.47
CA ILE A 585 21.13 -1.70 0.54
C ILE A 585 21.47 -2.59 -0.68
N ASN A 586 21.28 -2.05 -1.87
CA ASN A 586 21.22 -2.83 -3.10
C ASN A 586 22.61 -3.19 -3.68
N LEU A 587 23.63 -2.35 -3.42
CA LEU A 587 24.95 -2.48 -4.04
C LEU A 587 26.06 -2.80 -3.05
N GLU A 588 25.87 -2.44 -1.77
CA GLU A 588 26.91 -2.57 -0.77
C GLU A 588 26.62 -3.62 0.30
N TRP A 589 25.45 -3.62 0.89
CA TRP A 589 25.02 -4.66 1.82
C TRP A 589 24.74 -5.96 1.09
N LEU A 590 23.89 -5.93 0.09
CA LEU A 590 23.68 -7.04 -0.81
C LEU A 590 24.61 -6.97 -2.02
N GLN A 591 24.76 -8.06 -2.73
CA GLN A 591 25.51 -8.12 -3.98
C GLN A 591 24.52 -8.20 -5.14
N PRO A 592 24.58 -7.27 -6.10
CA PRO A 592 23.71 -7.33 -7.29
C PRO A 592 23.77 -8.66 -8.01
N GLY A 593 22.65 -9.07 -8.59
CA GLY A 593 22.55 -10.30 -9.38
C GLY A 593 21.69 -11.38 -8.72
N ASN A 594 21.78 -12.60 -9.26
CA ASN A 594 20.89 -13.71 -8.90
C ASN A 594 21.46 -14.67 -7.86
N GLY A 595 22.55 -14.29 -7.17
CA GLY A 595 23.14 -15.10 -6.12
C GLY A 595 22.31 -15.11 -4.84
N THR A 596 22.23 -16.27 -4.18
CA THR A 596 21.48 -16.40 -2.93
C THR A 596 22.25 -15.78 -1.76
N HIS A 597 21.60 -14.84 -1.08
CA HIS A 597 22.05 -14.22 0.15
C HIS A 597 21.38 -14.89 1.33
N ARG A 598 22.11 -15.15 2.42
CA ARG A 598 21.60 -15.77 3.64
C ARG A 598 21.62 -14.78 4.78
N LEU A 599 20.45 -14.47 5.33
CA LEU A 599 20.27 -13.50 6.41
C LEU A 599 20.28 -14.22 7.77
N PHE A 600 20.79 -13.55 8.77
CA PHE A 600 20.94 -14.08 10.13
C PHE A 600 20.46 -13.05 11.15
N ALA A 601 20.14 -13.51 12.35
CA ALA A 601 19.80 -12.63 13.44
C ALA A 601 21.03 -11.92 14.03
N ALA A 602 20.84 -10.69 14.49
CA ALA A 602 21.81 -9.99 15.32
C ALA A 602 21.14 -9.28 16.50
N THR A 603 21.91 -9.08 17.56
CA THR A 603 21.50 -8.28 18.72
C THR A 603 22.53 -7.20 18.98
N ALA A 604 22.05 -6.02 19.38
CA ALA A 604 22.89 -4.91 19.84
C ALA A 604 22.52 -4.56 21.30
N ASP A 605 23.52 -4.31 22.12
CA ASP A 605 23.32 -4.06 23.55
C ASP A 605 22.96 -2.59 23.85
N LEU A 606 23.29 -1.68 22.93
CA LEU A 606 23.17 -0.24 23.14
C LEU A 606 21.72 0.21 23.19
N ARG A 607 21.36 0.86 24.29
CA ARG A 607 20.03 1.43 24.51
C ARG A 607 20.12 2.83 25.10
N ASP A 608 19.08 3.64 24.87
CA ASP A 608 18.92 4.92 25.54
C ASP A 608 18.37 4.76 26.96
N GLY A 609 18.22 5.89 27.67
CA GLY A 609 17.68 5.90 29.03
C GLY A 609 16.20 5.47 29.14
N ALA A 610 15.46 5.44 28.04
CA ALA A 610 14.08 4.95 27.94
C ALA A 610 14.01 3.46 27.54
N GLY A 611 15.14 2.85 27.17
CA GLY A 611 15.23 1.44 26.79
C GLY A 611 15.10 1.17 25.28
N HIS A 612 15.04 2.22 24.45
CA HIS A 612 14.99 2.04 22.99
C HIS A 612 16.32 1.52 22.46
N ALA A 613 16.28 0.61 21.50
CA ALA A 613 17.46 0.14 20.80
C ALA A 613 18.01 1.26 19.89
N LEU A 614 19.22 1.74 20.19
CA LEU A 614 19.86 2.80 19.41
C LEU A 614 20.55 2.29 18.15
N ILE A 615 20.82 0.98 18.08
CA ILE A 615 21.47 0.35 16.93
C ILE A 615 20.63 -0.81 16.44
N SER A 616 20.33 -0.82 15.13
CA SER A 616 19.88 -1.97 14.38
C SER A 616 21.03 -2.55 13.55
N ALA A 617 21.08 -3.87 13.39
CA ALA A 617 22.10 -4.54 12.61
C ALA A 617 21.54 -5.76 11.86
N TYR A 618 21.80 -5.83 10.57
CA TYR A 618 21.27 -6.87 9.67
C TYR A 618 22.43 -7.59 8.97
N PRO A 619 22.88 -8.73 9.51
CA PRO A 619 23.97 -9.50 8.93
C PRO A 619 23.50 -10.36 7.76
N VAL A 620 24.33 -10.46 6.75
CA VAL A 620 24.12 -11.31 5.59
C VAL A 620 25.40 -12.01 5.17
N LEU A 621 25.31 -13.30 4.87
CA LEU A 621 26.35 -14.03 4.16
C LEU A 621 26.06 -13.95 2.65
N ARG A 622 26.97 -13.32 1.93
CA ARG A 622 26.84 -13.03 0.50
C ARG A 622 27.24 -14.25 -0.35
N PRO A 623 26.84 -14.32 -1.63
CA PRO A 623 27.20 -15.40 -2.54
C PRO A 623 28.71 -15.56 -2.73
N ASP A 624 29.49 -14.48 -2.63
CA ASP A 624 30.95 -14.48 -2.72
C ASP A 624 31.66 -15.02 -1.46
N GLY A 625 30.89 -15.43 -0.43
CA GLY A 625 31.39 -15.91 0.85
C GLY A 625 31.80 -14.83 1.84
N SER A 626 31.70 -13.55 1.48
CA SER A 626 31.91 -12.46 2.42
C SER A 626 30.68 -12.24 3.31
N TRP A 627 30.90 -11.75 4.52
CA TRP A 627 29.86 -11.22 5.38
C TRP A 627 29.68 -9.73 5.14
N ALA A 628 28.43 -9.28 5.12
CA ALA A 628 28.09 -7.87 5.17
C ALA A 628 27.10 -7.60 6.30
N LEU A 629 27.27 -6.47 6.97
CA LEU A 629 26.34 -5.97 7.98
C LEU A 629 25.85 -4.59 7.56
N LEU A 630 24.52 -4.44 7.46
CA LEU A 630 23.85 -3.14 7.41
C LEU A 630 23.57 -2.72 8.83
N ILE A 631 24.15 -1.62 9.28
CA ILE A 631 24.06 -1.13 10.66
C ILE A 631 23.50 0.29 10.64
N ILE A 632 22.44 0.53 11.39
CA ILE A 632 21.79 1.83 11.54
C ILE A 632 22.05 2.33 12.96
N ASN A 633 22.78 3.44 13.09
CA ASN A 633 22.89 4.18 14.36
C ASN A 633 21.79 5.23 14.42
N LYS A 634 20.78 4.97 15.24
CA LYS A 634 19.62 5.83 15.47
C LYS A 634 19.84 6.87 16.59
N ASP A 635 20.99 6.86 17.24
CA ASP A 635 21.36 7.94 18.17
C ASP A 635 21.65 9.21 17.38
N GLN A 636 20.80 10.21 17.56
CA GLN A 636 20.88 11.46 16.83
C GLN A 636 22.16 12.26 17.11
N GLU A 637 22.69 12.12 18.31
CA GLU A 637 23.75 13.02 18.83
C GLU A 637 25.09 12.32 19.02
N ASN A 638 25.10 10.99 19.26
CA ASN A 638 26.31 10.32 19.68
C ASN A 638 26.82 9.30 18.69
N ALA A 639 28.10 9.33 18.43
CA ALA A 639 28.83 8.27 17.76
C ALA A 639 29.13 7.14 18.75
N HIS A 640 29.05 5.89 18.27
CA HIS A 640 29.31 4.71 19.09
C HIS A 640 30.45 3.88 18.51
N ALA A 641 31.28 3.33 19.39
CA ALA A 641 32.32 2.38 19.03
C ALA A 641 31.86 0.98 19.38
N VAL A 642 31.66 0.12 18.37
CA VAL A 642 31.10 -1.22 18.56
C VAL A 642 32.09 -2.31 18.17
N SER A 643 32.10 -3.40 18.93
CA SER A 643 32.73 -4.66 18.54
C SER A 643 31.73 -5.57 17.84
N ILE A 644 32.14 -6.33 16.83
CA ILE A 644 31.25 -7.26 16.12
C ILE A 644 31.74 -8.67 16.39
N ARG A 645 30.83 -9.50 16.90
CA ARG A 645 31.10 -10.90 17.23
C ARG A 645 30.15 -11.81 16.45
N PHE A 646 30.71 -12.77 15.77
CA PHE A 646 29.98 -13.86 15.12
C PHE A 646 30.03 -15.07 16.04
N GLU A 647 28.87 -15.66 16.33
CA GLU A 647 28.75 -16.80 17.23
C GLU A 647 28.01 -17.93 16.52
N ASP A 648 28.60 -19.11 16.52
CA ASP A 648 27.94 -20.35 16.07
C ASP A 648 27.74 -21.22 17.32
N PRO A 649 26.56 -21.08 17.98
CA PRO A 649 26.29 -21.84 19.21
C PRO A 649 26.15 -23.32 18.96
N VAL A 650 25.78 -23.74 17.74
CA VAL A 650 25.63 -25.15 17.36
C VAL A 650 26.99 -25.86 17.30
N ARG A 651 28.02 -25.18 16.77
CA ARG A 651 29.38 -25.71 16.62
C ARG A 651 30.35 -25.19 17.67
N HIS A 652 29.87 -24.47 18.68
CA HIS A 652 30.68 -23.84 19.74
C HIS A 652 31.86 -23.05 19.20
N ARG A 653 31.63 -22.25 18.13
CA ARG A 653 32.64 -21.39 17.54
C ARG A 653 32.28 -19.91 17.72
N SER A 654 33.29 -19.09 17.80
CA SER A 654 33.14 -17.63 17.77
C SER A 654 34.17 -17.01 16.87
N GLY A 655 33.86 -15.82 16.33
CA GLY A 655 34.75 -15.14 15.40
C GLY A 655 34.50 -13.66 15.33
N ALA A 656 35.30 -13.01 14.53
CA ALA A 656 35.19 -11.59 14.21
C ALA A 656 35.66 -11.36 12.76
N PHE A 657 35.42 -10.17 12.26
CA PHE A 657 36.04 -9.75 11.00
C PHE A 657 37.56 -9.87 11.07
N ALA A 658 38.19 -10.30 9.98
CA ALA A 658 39.63 -10.49 9.86
C ALA A 658 40.15 -10.03 8.52
N GLY A 659 41.31 -9.35 8.54
CA GLY A 659 41.92 -8.76 7.36
C GLY A 659 41.21 -7.49 6.91
N GLN A 660 41.18 -7.27 5.60
CA GLN A 660 40.58 -6.05 5.01
C GLN A 660 39.05 -6.05 5.14
N VAL A 661 38.49 -5.05 5.77
CA VAL A 661 37.05 -4.78 5.88
C VAL A 661 36.75 -3.45 5.19
N THR A 662 35.83 -3.48 4.22
CA THR A 662 35.29 -2.26 3.63
C THR A 662 34.25 -1.69 4.59
N SER A 663 34.41 -0.44 4.97
CA SER A 663 33.47 0.34 5.78
C SER A 663 32.91 1.47 4.91
N ILE A 664 31.59 1.52 4.74
CA ILE A 664 30.89 2.55 3.96
C ILE A 664 29.92 3.23 4.89
N VAL A 665 30.01 4.56 5.02
CA VAL A 665 29.25 5.36 5.98
C VAL A 665 28.48 6.44 5.24
N PHE A 666 27.22 6.64 5.65
CA PHE A 666 26.34 7.71 5.22
C PHE A 666 25.63 8.30 6.45
N GLY A 667 25.87 9.54 6.71
CA GLY A 667 25.34 10.24 7.90
C GLY A 667 25.38 11.76 7.72
N LYS A 668 25.28 12.48 8.83
CA LYS A 668 25.25 13.97 8.83
C LYS A 668 26.46 14.63 8.16
N ALA A 669 27.60 13.96 8.10
CA ALA A 669 28.79 14.49 7.45
C ALA A 669 28.71 14.40 5.91
N GLU A 670 27.91 13.51 5.39
CA GLU A 670 27.75 13.24 3.95
C GLU A 670 26.43 13.84 3.40
N TYR A 671 25.43 14.11 4.25
CA TYR A 671 24.12 14.58 3.80
C TYR A 671 23.43 15.43 4.87
N GLN A 672 22.98 16.64 4.46
CA GLN A 672 22.14 17.51 5.28
C GLN A 672 21.07 18.16 4.39
N TRP A 673 19.80 18.00 4.74
CA TRP A 673 18.68 18.64 4.06
C TRP A 673 18.44 20.03 4.61
N HIS A 674 18.24 21.01 3.72
CA HIS A 674 17.90 22.39 4.04
C HIS A 674 16.58 22.74 3.38
N PRO A 675 15.47 22.71 4.12
CA PRO A 675 14.16 23.04 3.59
C PRO A 675 14.06 24.51 3.20
N ASP A 676 13.31 24.78 2.14
CA ASP A 676 12.94 26.13 1.74
C ASP A 676 11.47 26.16 1.29
N ARG A 677 11.01 27.32 0.82
CA ARG A 677 9.61 27.51 0.39
C ARG A 677 9.22 26.63 -0.82
N ASP A 678 10.17 26.27 -1.66
CA ASP A 678 9.95 25.54 -2.92
C ASP A 678 10.33 24.05 -2.80
N GLY A 679 10.65 23.59 -1.55
CA GLY A 679 11.00 22.20 -1.22
C GLY A 679 12.30 22.10 -0.45
N GLY A 680 13.39 22.61 -0.99
CA GLY A 680 14.70 22.62 -0.35
C GLY A 680 15.80 21.99 -1.19
N SER A 681 16.98 21.87 -0.56
CA SER A 681 18.16 21.26 -1.17
C SER A 681 19.04 20.56 -0.12
N ALA A 682 19.84 19.60 -0.54
CA ALA A 682 20.86 18.99 0.32
C ALA A 682 22.22 19.65 0.14
N ASP A 683 22.90 19.97 1.26
CA ASP A 683 24.29 20.42 1.29
C ASP A 683 24.91 20.06 2.66
N PRO A 684 25.84 19.08 2.75
CA PRO A 684 26.34 18.23 1.66
C PRO A 684 25.25 17.32 1.09
N ASP A 685 25.44 16.87 -0.17
CA ASP A 685 24.49 16.03 -0.93
C ASP A 685 25.07 14.64 -1.30
N GLY A 686 25.95 14.10 -0.48
CA GLY A 686 26.63 12.82 -0.63
C GLY A 686 27.95 12.92 -1.39
N PRO A 687 28.54 11.81 -1.87
CA PRO A 687 28.13 10.41 -1.69
C PRO A 687 28.55 9.80 -0.33
N PRO A 688 28.10 8.56 -0.01
CA PRO A 688 28.61 7.81 1.15
C PRO A 688 30.12 7.66 1.11
N LYS A 689 30.76 7.72 2.27
CA LYS A 689 32.22 7.68 2.42
C LYS A 689 32.72 6.26 2.61
N THR A 690 33.64 5.83 1.78
CA THR A 690 34.25 4.49 1.84
C THR A 690 35.63 4.55 2.48
N ALA A 691 35.91 3.60 3.39
CA ALA A 691 37.22 3.39 4.01
C ALA A 691 37.56 1.88 4.09
N MET A 692 38.85 1.56 4.07
CA MET A 692 39.35 0.21 4.33
C MET A 692 39.88 0.16 5.76
N VAL A 693 39.46 -0.85 6.52
CA VAL A 693 39.86 -1.08 7.91
C VAL A 693 40.56 -2.43 8.00
N GLU A 694 41.77 -2.46 8.52
CA GLU A 694 42.47 -3.72 8.83
C GLU A 694 41.90 -4.29 10.13
N ALA A 695 41.09 -5.31 10.04
CA ALA A 695 40.36 -5.87 11.18
C ALA A 695 41.12 -7.04 11.83
N ARG A 696 41.10 -7.06 13.18
CA ARG A 696 41.58 -8.13 14.06
C ARG A 696 40.48 -8.44 15.08
N SER A 697 40.61 -9.49 15.83
CA SER A 697 39.60 -9.93 16.81
C SER A 697 39.15 -8.85 17.82
N ALA A 698 39.98 -7.86 18.11
CA ALA A 698 39.71 -6.77 19.03
C ALA A 698 39.33 -5.45 18.31
N THR A 699 39.13 -5.45 17.00
CA THR A 699 38.80 -4.23 16.25
C THR A 699 37.42 -3.72 16.65
N SER A 700 37.37 -2.42 16.97
CA SER A 700 36.13 -1.68 17.17
C SER A 700 35.85 -0.81 15.93
N PHE A 701 34.61 -0.79 15.51
CA PHE A 701 34.14 0.02 14.38
C PHE A 701 33.40 1.23 14.91
N SER A 702 33.71 2.40 14.37
CA SER A 702 33.01 3.64 14.72
C SER A 702 31.73 3.78 13.88
N LEU A 703 30.61 3.97 14.55
CA LEU A 703 29.29 4.28 13.95
C LEU A 703 29.00 5.76 14.26
N PRO A 704 29.10 6.67 13.29
CA PRO A 704 28.77 8.08 13.52
C PRO A 704 27.32 8.25 14.02
N ALA A 705 27.04 9.36 14.68
CA ALA A 705 25.68 9.73 15.06
C ALA A 705 24.77 9.79 13.82
N ALA A 706 23.53 9.36 13.95
CA ALA A 706 22.55 9.40 12.85
C ALA A 706 23.13 8.88 11.53
N SER A 707 23.47 7.59 11.45
CA SER A 707 24.17 7.09 10.26
C SER A 707 23.77 5.66 9.87
N ILE A 708 23.94 5.36 8.59
CA ILE A 708 23.96 4.02 8.04
C ILE A 708 25.42 3.64 7.81
N THR A 709 25.82 2.47 8.29
CA THR A 709 27.15 1.91 8.06
C THR A 709 27.02 0.53 7.45
N VAL A 710 27.68 0.29 6.33
CA VAL A 710 27.85 -1.07 5.76
C VAL A 710 29.28 -1.53 6.00
N LEU A 711 29.43 -2.68 6.66
CA LEU A 711 30.72 -3.35 6.84
C LEU A 711 30.74 -4.62 6.00
N ARG A 712 31.79 -4.81 5.21
CA ARG A 712 31.99 -6.02 4.38
C ARG A 712 33.36 -6.61 4.57
N GLY A 713 33.44 -7.91 4.78
CA GLY A 713 34.74 -8.57 4.93
C GLY A 713 34.63 -10.06 5.20
N SER A 714 35.78 -10.70 5.35
CA SER A 714 35.88 -12.09 5.76
C SER A 714 35.78 -12.22 7.29
N VAL A 715 35.21 -13.31 7.77
CA VAL A 715 35.10 -13.63 9.19
C VAL A 715 35.96 -14.84 9.51
N ALA A 716 36.83 -14.73 10.49
CA ALA A 716 37.62 -15.83 11.02
C ALA A 716 36.91 -16.42 12.25
N MET A 717 36.46 -17.68 12.14
CA MET A 717 35.83 -18.45 13.20
C MET A 717 36.83 -19.39 13.86
N SER A 718 36.86 -19.44 15.18
CA SER A 718 37.67 -20.37 15.97
C SER A 718 36.81 -21.14 16.97
N THR A 719 37.20 -22.35 17.31
CA THR A 719 36.58 -23.08 18.44
C THR A 719 36.84 -22.33 19.75
N ARG A 720 35.80 -22.22 20.57
CA ARG A 720 35.91 -21.64 21.92
C ARG A 720 36.77 -22.49 22.83
#